data_2047dc046663fe91e4e4db3bbaeabdde
#
_entry.id   2047dc046663fe91e4e4db3bbaeabdde
#
_cell.length_a   1.000
_cell.length_b   1.000
_cell.length_c   1.000
_cell.angle_alpha   90.00
_cell.angle_beta   90.00
_cell.angle_gamma   90.00
#
_symmetry.space_group_name_H-M   'P 1'
#
loop_
_entity.id
_entity.type
_entity.pdbx_description
1 polymer ?
#
loop_
_entity_poly.entity_id
_entity_poly.type
_entity_poly.pdbx_seq_one_letter_code
_entity_poly.pdbx_strand_id
1 'polypeptide(L)'
;MTSRLLVVTDGHGEDAVDLPRPDDAVGLSDMGVTVLHLLEQRVQEPGHVGVRITVEDARVIIEDLREPEPVSAHGTVDEVGSPYAEGLARMLAPLRLSAKSLVDTPLSGPVDFAGLLGIDDVARLDLSRLWASRGERAFLRVPIGISDTHEPVLLDLKESSELGMGPHGLCVGATGSGKSELLRSLVLALVATHPPEDLALVLVDYKGGATFAPFAKLPHVAGVITNLENQAGLVERVHASLAGEVKRRQQALKDAGDVADIGDYAALRAERRPDLDPLPHLFVVIDEFGELLTAKPDFIDLFLSIGRIGRSIGVHLLLSSQRIEGGRLKGLDTYLSYRLGLRTFSADESRTVLDTTDAFHLPPLPGFGYLKVDTSHYERFKAGYVSGGYRGPVQRADEAETGPLALEYEAFNSLTGPDESGPKEPASRRRETGPTELGVLVAQLEGAAEPVRSIWLPPLPTALTLDGAAGQLEAGPRGMQLAKRRGPLQVPLGLLDDPTKQWQGQWFLDLTVAGGHAAFIGGPQSGKTTLLRTLVLALALTHTPQEVGVYGLDLVGGGLQALSGLPHVGGIAGRADRERAGRTVEEVRNMLATREDLFREYGIDSVEQLRTLHASGRLPRLASAEIVLVIDGFGALRDDFDDLDDAVTDILKRGGGYGIHVVAGMLRWNDVRIATQSTFGTRLELRLNDAGESSIDRKLSETLSPDEPGRVLTDGKLFAQAALPRTDGFADTTDLGAVLERTARTVRATWSGEVAQPVRVLPHVLEPHLLPGPAAEPRRVPIGVDQTALEPVLLDLFEHDQHLLVMGDSECGKTNLLRTVAAGLIDRYGEDELVFAVMDPRRSLRGAIPEEFRGGYAYNAKLCSGLSAGIATELEKRLPDDSAGVEDLEPGNWGGGPRIVVLVDDYDVLTTAGQSPLAPFLPYIPSAVDIGLHFVLTRRVAGASRGMYEPLVQGLRESGASAVLMAGDRSEGQLFPGVYATQQPAGRGVLIRRGYANRLIQTVYTPG
;
A
#
# COMPACT_ATOMS: atom_id res chain seq x y z
N MET A 1 -53.99 -23.51 12.42
CA MET A 1 -55.08 -24.47 12.33
C MET A 1 -55.42 -24.65 10.86
N THR A 2 -55.39 -25.84 10.33
CA THR A 2 -55.84 -26.06 8.95
C THR A 2 -57.34 -25.81 8.87
N SER A 3 -57.80 -25.04 7.89
CA SER A 3 -59.23 -24.82 7.63
C SER A 3 -59.93 -26.14 7.51
N ARG A 4 -61.02 -26.31 8.23
CA ARG A 4 -61.86 -27.55 8.15
C ARG A 4 -63.12 -27.23 7.37
N LEU A 5 -63.46 -28.07 6.41
CA LEU A 5 -64.68 -27.98 5.61
C LEU A 5 -65.72 -28.96 6.16
N LEU A 6 -66.87 -28.46 6.54
CA LEU A 6 -68.02 -29.29 6.87
C LEU A 6 -69.03 -29.26 5.72
N VAL A 7 -69.26 -30.40 5.12
CA VAL A 7 -70.26 -30.57 4.05
C VAL A 7 -71.46 -31.26 4.67
N VAL A 8 -72.65 -30.65 4.57
CA VAL A 8 -73.93 -31.24 5.03
C VAL A 8 -74.78 -31.63 3.80
N THR A 9 -75.14 -32.91 3.68
CA THR A 9 -75.98 -33.43 2.62
C THR A 9 -77.30 -33.82 3.25
N ASP A 10 -78.41 -33.25 2.67
CA ASP A 10 -79.76 -33.58 3.07
C ASP A 10 -80.47 -34.27 1.93
N GLY A 11 -80.79 -35.59 2.05
CA GLY A 11 -81.55 -36.35 1.05
C GLY A 11 -80.79 -37.64 0.64
N HIS A 12 -81.58 -38.46 -0.13
CA HIS A 12 -81.15 -39.77 -0.54
C HIS A 12 -80.32 -39.83 -1.79
N GLY A 13 -79.37 -40.60 -1.75
CA GLY A 13 -78.86 -41.72 -2.59
C GLY A 13 -78.40 -41.37 -3.88
N GLU A 14 -78.53 -40.81 -4.82
CA GLU A 14 -77.91 -40.95 -6.11
C GLU A 14 -76.70 -39.96 -6.36
N ASP A 15 -76.59 -38.93 -5.59
CA ASP A 15 -75.52 -38.01 -5.73
C ASP A 15 -74.53 -38.17 -4.55
N ALA A 16 -73.60 -39.17 -4.74
CA ALA A 16 -72.43 -39.22 -3.89
C ALA A 16 -71.66 -37.91 -4.04
N VAL A 17 -71.45 -37.18 -2.92
CA VAL A 17 -70.64 -35.99 -2.92
C VAL A 17 -69.22 -36.39 -3.32
N ASP A 18 -68.97 -36.29 -4.63
CA ASP A 18 -67.64 -36.56 -5.20
C ASP A 18 -66.79 -35.28 -5.04
N LEU A 19 -66.06 -35.21 -3.96
CA LEU A 19 -65.14 -34.12 -3.72
C LEU A 19 -63.81 -34.42 -4.41
N PRO A 20 -63.25 -33.56 -5.27
CA PRO A 20 -62.00 -33.80 -5.95
C PRO A 20 -60.87 -34.06 -4.95
N ARG A 21 -60.17 -35.17 -5.09
CA ARG A 21 -59.01 -35.55 -4.28
C ARG A 21 -57.73 -35.49 -5.11
N PRO A 22 -56.64 -35.09 -4.49
CA PRO A 22 -55.31 -35.08 -5.19
C PRO A 22 -54.87 -36.50 -5.56
N ASP A 23 -55.26 -37.53 -4.77
CA ASP A 23 -54.98 -38.95 -4.98
C ASP A 23 -56.12 -39.73 -4.32
N ASP A 24 -56.54 -40.82 -4.94
CA ASP A 24 -57.57 -41.74 -4.41
C ASP A 24 -57.20 -42.35 -3.05
N ALA A 25 -55.90 -42.39 -2.71
CA ALA A 25 -55.42 -42.87 -1.43
C ALA A 25 -55.58 -41.86 -0.27
N VAL A 26 -55.87 -40.60 -0.56
CA VAL A 26 -56.02 -39.53 0.47
C VAL A 26 -57.48 -39.51 0.93
N GLY A 27 -57.70 -39.73 2.21
CA GLY A 27 -59.03 -39.68 2.81
C GLY A 27 -59.54 -38.21 2.94
N LEU A 28 -60.84 -38.01 2.89
CA LEU A 28 -61.43 -36.67 3.11
C LEU A 28 -61.07 -36.12 4.49
N SER A 29 -60.98 -36.96 5.50
CA SER A 29 -60.52 -36.59 6.84
C SER A 29 -59.10 -36.04 6.88
N ASP A 30 -58.18 -36.56 6.03
CA ASP A 30 -56.80 -36.13 5.93
C ASP A 30 -56.71 -34.75 5.26
N MET A 31 -57.69 -34.43 4.43
CA MET A 31 -57.85 -33.11 3.83
C MET A 31 -58.59 -32.10 4.77
N GLY A 32 -58.96 -32.51 5.98
CA GLY A 32 -59.73 -31.69 6.92
C GLY A 32 -61.21 -31.53 6.55
N VAL A 33 -61.72 -32.42 5.70
CA VAL A 33 -63.14 -32.39 5.25
C VAL A 33 -63.94 -33.41 6.07
N THR A 34 -65.06 -32.94 6.67
CA THR A 34 -66.04 -33.78 7.36
C THR A 34 -67.36 -33.70 6.58
N VAL A 35 -67.90 -34.87 6.25
CA VAL A 35 -69.19 -34.94 5.58
C VAL A 35 -70.26 -35.41 6.58
N LEU A 36 -71.30 -34.64 6.77
CA LEU A 36 -72.45 -35.00 7.58
C LEU A 36 -73.67 -35.35 6.67
N HIS A 37 -74.08 -36.61 6.67
CA HIS A 37 -75.24 -37.10 5.91
C HIS A 37 -76.43 -37.09 6.81
N LEU A 38 -77.53 -36.38 6.40
CA LEU A 38 -78.85 -36.45 7.05
C LEU A 38 -79.61 -37.52 6.31
N LEU A 39 -79.91 -38.63 7.01
CA LEU A 39 -80.54 -39.80 6.38
C LEU A 39 -81.84 -40.20 7.15
N GLU A 40 -82.92 -40.61 6.44
CA GLU A 40 -84.13 -41.10 7.05
C GLU A 40 -84.04 -42.59 7.48
N GLN A 41 -83.25 -43.37 6.75
CA GLN A 41 -83.19 -44.82 6.97
C GLN A 41 -81.73 -45.30 6.96
N ARG A 42 -81.42 -46.23 7.81
CA ARG A 42 -80.09 -46.82 7.94
C ARG A 42 -79.58 -47.50 6.63
N VAL A 43 -80.51 -47.98 5.78
CA VAL A 43 -80.12 -48.56 4.48
C VAL A 43 -79.44 -47.58 3.55
N GLN A 44 -79.58 -46.30 3.79
CA GLN A 44 -78.99 -45.19 2.99
C GLN A 44 -77.64 -44.78 3.45
N GLU A 45 -77.11 -45.42 4.49
CA GLU A 45 -75.82 -45.12 5.07
C GLU A 45 -74.65 -45.44 4.09
N PRO A 46 -73.71 -44.52 3.92
CA PRO A 46 -72.53 -44.79 3.11
C PRO A 46 -71.72 -45.96 3.64
N GLY A 47 -70.95 -46.65 2.73
CA GLY A 47 -70.22 -47.84 3.06
C GLY A 47 -69.08 -47.64 4.11
N HIS A 48 -68.64 -46.38 4.34
CA HIS A 48 -67.67 -45.98 5.36
C HIS A 48 -68.20 -44.83 6.16
N VAL A 49 -68.51 -45.07 7.44
CA VAL A 49 -68.96 -44.05 8.40
C VAL A 49 -68.06 -44.09 9.63
N GLY A 50 -67.47 -42.93 10.03
CA GLY A 50 -66.65 -42.81 11.24
C GLY A 50 -67.46 -42.65 12.51
N VAL A 51 -68.55 -41.87 12.45
CA VAL A 51 -69.48 -41.64 13.58
C VAL A 51 -70.89 -41.76 13.06
N ARG A 52 -71.74 -42.50 13.76
CA ARG A 52 -73.19 -42.60 13.49
C ARG A 52 -73.97 -41.91 14.64
N ILE A 53 -74.91 -41.05 14.28
CA ILE A 53 -75.82 -40.43 15.23
C ILE A 53 -77.23 -40.89 14.87
N THR A 54 -77.86 -41.64 15.75
CA THR A 54 -79.24 -42.13 15.57
C THR A 54 -80.18 -41.30 16.50
N VAL A 55 -81.27 -40.70 15.92
CA VAL A 55 -82.27 -39.95 16.67
C VAL A 55 -83.56 -40.72 16.61
N GLU A 56 -84.00 -41.16 17.77
CA GLU A 56 -85.29 -41.90 17.94
C GLU A 56 -86.10 -41.22 19.02
N ASP A 57 -87.23 -40.59 18.59
CA ASP A 57 -88.11 -39.75 19.43
C ASP A 57 -87.28 -38.72 20.21
N ALA A 58 -87.30 -38.81 21.53
CA ALA A 58 -86.49 -37.93 22.38
C ALA A 58 -85.14 -38.44 22.79
N ARG A 59 -84.58 -39.44 22.11
CA ARG A 59 -83.28 -40.05 22.42
C ARG A 59 -82.31 -39.92 21.26
N VAL A 60 -81.08 -39.67 21.60
CA VAL A 60 -79.91 -39.69 20.66
C VAL A 60 -78.96 -40.80 21.07
N ILE A 61 -78.52 -41.55 20.12
CA ILE A 61 -77.48 -42.57 20.26
C ILE A 61 -76.33 -42.16 19.36
N ILE A 62 -75.15 -41.99 19.88
CA ILE A 62 -73.92 -41.65 19.16
C ILE A 62 -72.99 -42.85 19.23
N GLU A 63 -72.63 -43.39 18.05
CA GLU A 63 -71.72 -44.55 17.94
C GLU A 63 -70.47 -44.11 17.22
N ASP A 64 -69.29 -44.20 17.84
CA ASP A 64 -67.99 -44.04 17.21
C ASP A 64 -67.54 -45.40 16.62
N LEU A 65 -67.49 -45.44 15.29
CA LEU A 65 -67.23 -46.64 14.51
C LEU A 65 -65.74 -46.69 14.01
N ARG A 66 -64.94 -45.78 14.42
CA ARG A 66 -63.52 -45.71 13.99
C ARG A 66 -62.64 -46.71 14.71
N GLU A 67 -63.04 -47.14 15.89
CA GLU A 67 -62.39 -48.20 16.66
C GLU A 67 -63.01 -49.56 16.37
N PRO A 68 -62.25 -50.67 16.48
CA PRO A 68 -62.73 -52.01 16.23
C PRO A 68 -63.92 -52.44 17.10
N GLU A 69 -64.02 -51.88 18.32
CA GLU A 69 -65.20 -52.01 19.18
C GLU A 69 -65.90 -50.64 19.28
N PRO A 70 -67.07 -50.50 18.68
CA PRO A 70 -67.81 -49.23 18.68
C PRO A 70 -68.11 -48.73 20.09
N VAL A 71 -67.72 -47.50 20.36
CA VAL A 71 -68.07 -46.82 21.60
C VAL A 71 -69.39 -46.07 21.42
N SER A 72 -70.40 -46.40 22.20
CA SER A 72 -71.71 -45.77 22.16
C SER A 72 -72.00 -44.89 23.36
N ALA A 73 -72.52 -43.70 23.10
CA ALA A 73 -73.03 -42.77 24.09
C ALA A 73 -74.53 -42.56 23.85
N HIS A 74 -75.27 -42.47 24.94
CA HIS A 74 -76.73 -42.23 24.90
C HIS A 74 -77.03 -40.89 25.54
N GLY A 75 -77.96 -40.14 24.94
CA GLY A 75 -78.43 -38.84 25.44
C GLY A 75 -79.94 -38.58 25.13
N THR A 76 -80.39 -37.45 25.57
CA THR A 76 -81.72 -36.92 25.19
C THR A 76 -81.52 -35.84 24.13
N VAL A 77 -82.46 -35.72 23.21
CA VAL A 77 -82.47 -34.71 22.13
C VAL A 77 -82.99 -33.42 22.66
N ASP A 78 -82.29 -32.32 22.39
CA ASP A 78 -82.89 -31.01 22.58
C ASP A 78 -83.84 -30.70 21.41
N GLU A 79 -85.12 -30.53 21.70
CA GLU A 79 -86.10 -30.22 20.69
C GLU A 79 -86.17 -28.71 20.38
N VAL A 80 -85.82 -28.34 19.12
CA VAL A 80 -85.96 -26.97 18.64
C VAL A 80 -87.01 -26.92 17.56
N GLY A 81 -88.08 -26.09 17.84
CA GLY A 81 -89.17 -25.93 16.85
C GLY A 81 -88.67 -25.18 15.59
N SER A 82 -89.25 -25.59 14.42
CA SER A 82 -88.85 -24.95 13.15
C SER A 82 -88.92 -23.41 13.15
N PRO A 83 -89.96 -22.78 13.79
CA PRO A 83 -90.03 -21.30 13.82
C PRO A 83 -88.83 -20.65 14.58
N TYR A 84 -88.31 -21.35 15.61
CA TYR A 84 -87.15 -20.87 16.35
C TYR A 84 -85.92 -21.04 15.53
N ALA A 85 -85.71 -22.19 14.87
CA ALA A 85 -84.56 -22.45 14.03
C ALA A 85 -84.54 -21.48 12.81
N GLU A 86 -85.64 -21.19 12.20
CA GLU A 86 -85.85 -20.22 11.13
C GLU A 86 -85.45 -18.79 11.62
N GLY A 87 -85.97 -18.42 12.82
CA GLY A 87 -85.64 -17.13 13.41
C GLY A 87 -84.19 -16.96 13.67
N LEU A 88 -83.46 -18.00 14.17
CA LEU A 88 -82.05 -17.97 14.40
C LEU A 88 -81.32 -17.90 13.09
N ALA A 89 -81.69 -18.68 12.06
CA ALA A 89 -81.04 -18.65 10.74
C ALA A 89 -81.20 -17.26 10.09
N ARG A 90 -82.33 -16.59 10.23
CA ARG A 90 -82.53 -15.23 9.75
C ARG A 90 -81.70 -14.18 10.53
N MET A 91 -81.48 -14.36 11.82
CA MET A 91 -80.61 -13.52 12.64
C MET A 91 -79.16 -13.67 12.23
N LEU A 92 -78.71 -14.87 11.81
CA LEU A 92 -77.29 -15.15 11.43
C LEU A 92 -76.99 -14.80 9.95
N ALA A 93 -78.08 -14.80 9.07
CA ALA A 93 -77.93 -14.56 7.64
C ALA A 93 -77.21 -13.24 7.25
N PRO A 94 -77.42 -12.10 7.94
CA PRO A 94 -76.71 -10.88 7.60
C PRO A 94 -75.33 -10.79 8.18
N LEU A 95 -74.95 -11.69 9.07
CA LEU A 95 -73.60 -11.69 9.63
C LEU A 95 -72.61 -12.15 8.58
N ARG A 96 -71.44 -11.50 8.56
CA ARG A 96 -70.25 -11.89 7.71
C ARG A 96 -69.07 -12.13 8.63
N LEU A 97 -68.25 -13.06 8.22
CA LEU A 97 -66.98 -13.27 8.90
C LEU A 97 -66.10 -12.02 8.74
N SER A 98 -65.40 -11.59 9.80
CA SER A 98 -64.47 -10.49 9.73
C SER A 98 -63.34 -10.87 8.75
N ALA A 99 -62.70 -9.88 8.14
CA ALA A 99 -61.56 -10.10 7.28
C ALA A 99 -60.46 -10.92 7.96
N LYS A 100 -60.33 -10.85 9.29
CA LYS A 100 -59.41 -11.67 10.09
C LYS A 100 -59.78 -13.14 10.24
N SER A 101 -61.05 -13.48 10.08
CA SER A 101 -61.57 -14.87 10.13
C SER A 101 -61.75 -15.52 8.75
N LEU A 102 -61.59 -14.77 7.68
CA LEU A 102 -61.46 -15.29 6.32
C LEU A 102 -60.00 -15.74 6.14
N VAL A 103 -59.75 -16.97 6.53
CA VAL A 103 -58.39 -17.59 6.49
C VAL A 103 -57.86 -17.74 5.07
N ASP A 104 -58.66 -17.49 4.04
CA ASP A 104 -58.31 -17.51 2.62
C ASP A 104 -58.00 -16.11 2.03
N THR A 105 -57.78 -15.09 2.84
CA THR A 105 -57.15 -13.88 2.31
C THR A 105 -55.69 -14.24 1.98
N PRO A 106 -55.28 -14.20 0.72
CA PRO A 106 -53.90 -14.40 0.40
C PRO A 106 -53.07 -13.42 1.23
N LEU A 107 -51.91 -13.83 1.76
CA LEU A 107 -50.96 -13.01 2.49
C LEU A 107 -50.48 -11.83 1.60
N SER A 108 -51.43 -10.98 1.14
CA SER A 108 -51.18 -9.94 0.14
C SER A 108 -50.59 -8.66 0.74
N GLY A 109 -50.86 -8.40 2.02
CA GLY A 109 -50.32 -7.26 2.76
C GLY A 109 -48.87 -7.45 3.28
N PRO A 110 -48.19 -6.39 3.66
CA PRO A 110 -46.93 -6.48 4.36
C PRO A 110 -47.09 -7.18 5.73
N VAL A 111 -46.10 -8.01 6.13
CA VAL A 111 -46.12 -8.67 7.43
C VAL A 111 -45.54 -7.73 8.48
N ASP A 112 -46.28 -7.50 9.57
CA ASP A 112 -45.84 -6.67 10.70
C ASP A 112 -44.64 -7.31 11.41
N PHE A 113 -43.46 -6.77 11.14
CA PHE A 113 -42.21 -7.25 11.70
C PHE A 113 -42.12 -7.01 13.22
N ALA A 114 -42.55 -5.85 13.69
CA ALA A 114 -42.56 -5.53 15.13
C ALA A 114 -43.44 -6.47 15.92
N GLY A 115 -44.65 -6.78 15.41
CA GLY A 115 -45.55 -7.75 16.00
C GLY A 115 -44.93 -9.16 16.09
N LEU A 116 -44.10 -9.59 15.10
CA LEU A 116 -43.43 -10.87 15.15
C LEU A 116 -42.43 -10.96 16.32
N LEU A 117 -41.82 -9.83 16.71
CA LEU A 117 -40.85 -9.75 17.83
C LEU A 117 -41.53 -9.43 19.17
N GLY A 118 -42.84 -9.21 19.17
CA GLY A 118 -43.58 -8.76 20.38
C GLY A 118 -43.19 -7.35 20.81
N ILE A 119 -42.88 -6.47 19.85
CA ILE A 119 -42.54 -5.07 20.06
C ILE A 119 -43.75 -4.22 19.78
N ASP A 120 -44.28 -3.57 20.81
CA ASP A 120 -45.47 -2.73 20.68
C ASP A 120 -45.20 -1.41 19.97
N ASP A 121 -44.04 -0.80 20.23
CA ASP A 121 -43.58 0.43 19.58
C ASP A 121 -42.09 0.37 19.29
N VAL A 122 -41.74 0.37 18.01
CA VAL A 122 -40.34 0.33 17.54
C VAL A 122 -39.54 1.59 17.90
N ALA A 123 -40.21 2.70 18.25
CA ALA A 123 -39.54 3.92 18.70
C ALA A 123 -39.15 3.86 20.20
N ARG A 124 -39.58 2.83 20.93
CA ARG A 124 -39.36 2.68 22.37
C ARG A 124 -39.01 1.23 22.70
N LEU A 125 -37.78 0.80 22.29
CA LEU A 125 -37.32 -0.54 22.60
C LEU A 125 -36.95 -0.69 24.07
N ASP A 126 -37.49 -1.71 24.73
CA ASP A 126 -37.01 -2.17 26.02
C ASP A 126 -35.89 -3.19 25.81
N LEU A 127 -34.68 -2.67 25.66
CA LEU A 127 -33.50 -3.51 25.42
C LEU A 127 -33.15 -4.40 26.64
N SER A 128 -33.53 -3.99 27.85
CA SER A 128 -33.34 -4.81 29.06
C SER A 128 -34.14 -6.10 28.99
N ARG A 129 -35.33 -6.04 28.39
CA ARG A 129 -36.20 -7.19 28.14
C ARG A 129 -35.77 -7.97 26.92
N LEU A 130 -35.47 -7.28 25.80
CA LEU A 130 -35.14 -7.93 24.53
C LEU A 130 -33.79 -8.66 24.58
N TRP A 131 -32.81 -8.10 25.27
CA TRP A 131 -31.46 -8.65 25.44
C TRP A 131 -31.27 -9.45 26.75
N ALA A 132 -32.38 -9.68 27.48
CA ALA A 132 -32.30 -10.58 28.62
C ALA A 132 -31.81 -11.97 28.20
N SER A 133 -31.04 -12.62 29.10
CA SER A 133 -30.49 -13.97 28.86
C SER A 133 -31.60 -14.92 28.38
N ARG A 134 -31.41 -15.48 27.21
CA ARG A 134 -32.35 -16.42 26.62
C ARG A 134 -31.92 -17.84 27.00
N GLY A 135 -32.92 -18.63 27.42
CA GLY A 135 -32.62 -20.06 27.65
C GLY A 135 -32.15 -20.74 26.34
N GLU A 136 -31.49 -21.88 26.47
CA GLU A 136 -30.90 -22.64 25.34
C GLU A 136 -31.83 -22.81 24.14
N ARG A 137 -33.15 -22.96 24.36
CA ARG A 137 -34.13 -23.12 23.27
C ARG A 137 -34.38 -21.85 22.45
N ALA A 138 -34.27 -20.69 23.06
CA ALA A 138 -34.58 -19.40 22.42
C ALA A 138 -33.33 -18.69 21.87
N PHE A 139 -32.15 -19.16 22.26
CA PHE A 139 -30.87 -18.64 21.79
C PHE A 139 -30.67 -18.92 20.29
N LEU A 140 -30.24 -17.91 19.51
CA LEU A 140 -30.06 -17.93 18.05
C LEU A 140 -31.31 -18.38 17.25
N ARG A 141 -32.49 -18.19 17.80
CA ARG A 141 -33.79 -18.51 17.19
C ARG A 141 -34.63 -17.27 17.02
N VAL A 142 -34.98 -16.93 15.78
CA VAL A 142 -35.70 -15.68 15.43
C VAL A 142 -36.80 -15.90 14.40
N PRO A 143 -37.90 -15.13 14.44
CA PRO A 143 -38.93 -15.17 13.42
C PRO A 143 -38.42 -14.52 12.13
N ILE A 144 -38.69 -15.14 10.99
CA ILE A 144 -38.37 -14.62 9.64
C ILE A 144 -39.61 -14.18 8.87
N GLY A 145 -40.79 -14.54 9.33
CA GLY A 145 -42.06 -14.24 8.68
C GLY A 145 -43.18 -15.03 9.29
N ILE A 146 -44.30 -15.13 8.57
CA ILE A 146 -45.49 -15.91 8.95
C ILE A 146 -45.79 -16.98 7.92
N SER A 147 -46.33 -18.11 8.40
CA SER A 147 -46.79 -19.22 7.58
C SER A 147 -48.18 -18.91 6.98
N ASP A 148 -48.67 -19.80 6.16
CA ASP A 148 -50.04 -19.73 5.61
C ASP A 148 -51.13 -19.77 6.71
N THR A 149 -50.80 -20.29 7.89
CA THR A 149 -51.67 -20.29 9.07
C THR A 149 -51.48 -19.06 9.97
N HIS A 150 -50.75 -18.04 9.51
CA HIS A 150 -50.40 -16.82 10.26
C HIS A 150 -49.54 -17.09 11.53
N GLU A 151 -48.95 -18.27 11.66
CA GLU A 151 -48.05 -18.57 12.75
C GLU A 151 -46.64 -18.05 12.41
N PRO A 152 -45.85 -17.56 13.39
CA PRO A 152 -44.48 -17.16 13.15
C PRO A 152 -43.62 -18.32 12.65
N VAL A 153 -42.97 -18.16 11.51
CA VAL A 153 -41.93 -19.08 11.01
C VAL A 153 -40.60 -18.71 11.59
N LEU A 154 -40.01 -19.62 12.35
CA LEU A 154 -38.81 -19.37 13.10
C LEU A 154 -37.59 -20.00 12.36
N LEU A 155 -36.50 -19.26 12.27
CA LEU A 155 -35.20 -19.76 11.86
C LEU A 155 -34.34 -19.95 13.10
N ASP A 156 -33.78 -21.17 13.26
CA ASP A 156 -32.95 -21.54 14.38
C ASP A 156 -31.53 -21.90 13.88
N LEU A 157 -30.55 -21.05 14.23
CA LEU A 157 -29.16 -21.17 13.75
C LEU A 157 -28.31 -22.18 14.55
N LYS A 158 -28.91 -22.83 15.57
CA LYS A 158 -28.24 -23.89 16.32
C LYS A 158 -28.21 -25.18 15.50
N GLU A 159 -27.39 -26.09 15.93
CA GLU A 159 -27.28 -27.42 15.31
C GLU A 159 -28.49 -28.31 15.59
N SER A 160 -28.63 -29.34 14.76
CA SER A 160 -29.69 -30.36 14.94
C SER A 160 -29.54 -31.13 16.24
N SER A 161 -28.32 -31.30 16.77
CA SER A 161 -28.04 -31.89 18.08
C SER A 161 -28.59 -31.04 19.24
N GLU A 162 -28.76 -29.74 19.04
CA GLU A 162 -29.34 -28.77 19.97
C GLU A 162 -30.79 -28.43 19.61
N LEU A 163 -31.44 -29.28 18.83
CA LEU A 163 -32.79 -29.10 18.31
C LEU A 163 -32.92 -27.86 17.37
N GLY A 164 -31.84 -27.40 16.76
CA GLY A 164 -31.81 -26.33 15.80
C GLY A 164 -31.91 -26.80 14.35
N MET A 165 -31.83 -25.87 13.39
CA MET A 165 -31.94 -26.11 11.95
C MET A 165 -30.59 -26.22 11.25
N GLY A 166 -29.50 -26.03 12.00
CA GLY A 166 -28.10 -26.04 11.55
C GLY A 166 -27.50 -24.65 11.43
N PRO A 167 -26.14 -24.58 11.54
CA PRO A 167 -25.42 -23.30 11.63
C PRO A 167 -25.25 -22.59 10.29
N HIS A 168 -25.45 -23.28 9.15
CA HIS A 168 -25.19 -22.71 7.83
C HIS A 168 -26.37 -22.88 6.90
N GLY A 169 -26.64 -21.87 6.09
CA GLY A 169 -27.79 -21.84 5.19
C GLY A 169 -27.53 -21.23 3.83
N LEU A 170 -28.50 -21.49 2.93
CA LEU A 170 -28.54 -20.96 1.58
C LEU A 170 -29.83 -20.17 1.39
N CYS A 171 -29.75 -18.98 0.80
CA CYS A 171 -30.91 -18.17 0.42
C CYS A 171 -30.83 -17.86 -1.08
N VAL A 172 -31.86 -18.26 -1.85
CA VAL A 172 -31.93 -17.96 -3.29
C VAL A 172 -33.26 -17.33 -3.65
N GLY A 173 -33.23 -16.29 -4.48
CA GLY A 173 -34.40 -15.62 -4.97
C GLY A 173 -34.13 -14.62 -6.07
N ALA A 174 -34.95 -14.64 -7.11
CA ALA A 174 -34.87 -13.75 -8.25
C ALA A 174 -34.96 -12.28 -7.86
N THR A 175 -34.50 -11.39 -8.72
CA THR A 175 -34.65 -9.94 -8.53
C THR A 175 -36.15 -9.60 -8.33
N GLY A 176 -36.46 -8.82 -7.29
CA GLY A 176 -37.84 -8.47 -6.93
C GLY A 176 -38.60 -9.55 -6.13
N SER A 177 -37.99 -10.70 -5.81
CA SER A 177 -38.59 -11.72 -4.97
C SER A 177 -38.73 -11.34 -3.48
N GLY A 178 -38.09 -10.27 -3.03
CA GLY A 178 -38.04 -9.86 -1.63
C GLY A 178 -36.83 -10.37 -0.86
N LYS A 179 -35.81 -10.94 -1.53
CA LYS A 179 -34.56 -11.47 -0.93
C LYS A 179 -33.87 -10.48 0.00
N SER A 180 -33.61 -9.26 -0.48
CA SER A 180 -32.93 -8.23 0.34
C SER A 180 -33.74 -7.82 1.57
N GLU A 181 -35.07 -7.85 1.46
CA GLU A 181 -35.95 -7.55 2.57
C GLU A 181 -35.94 -8.66 3.62
N LEU A 182 -35.98 -9.92 3.19
CA LEU A 182 -35.80 -11.06 4.09
C LEU A 182 -34.46 -11.00 4.83
N LEU A 183 -33.34 -10.67 4.12
CA LEU A 183 -32.03 -10.54 4.77
C LEU A 183 -32.01 -9.39 5.79
N ARG A 184 -32.64 -8.26 5.50
CA ARG A 184 -32.77 -7.14 6.44
C ARG A 184 -33.58 -7.51 7.67
N SER A 185 -34.75 -8.13 7.50
CA SER A 185 -35.63 -8.55 8.61
C SER A 185 -34.93 -9.61 9.47
N LEU A 186 -34.21 -10.57 8.87
CA LEU A 186 -33.43 -11.55 9.61
C LEU A 186 -32.30 -10.91 10.45
N VAL A 187 -31.50 -10.04 9.84
CA VAL A 187 -30.43 -9.31 10.56
C VAL A 187 -31.01 -8.51 11.70
N LEU A 188 -32.12 -7.78 11.44
CA LEU A 188 -32.75 -6.95 12.44
C LEU A 188 -33.38 -7.77 13.58
N ALA A 189 -34.01 -8.92 13.27
CA ALA A 189 -34.53 -9.84 14.29
C ALA A 189 -33.44 -10.36 15.21
N LEU A 190 -32.26 -10.71 14.64
CA LEU A 190 -31.11 -11.19 15.39
C LEU A 190 -30.55 -10.11 16.34
N VAL A 191 -30.26 -8.89 15.84
CA VAL A 191 -29.68 -7.82 16.65
C VAL A 191 -30.65 -7.21 17.66
N ALA A 192 -31.95 -7.21 17.35
CA ALA A 192 -32.95 -6.75 18.31
C ALA A 192 -33.15 -7.70 19.48
N THR A 193 -32.77 -8.97 19.33
CA THR A 193 -33.08 -10.01 20.32
C THR A 193 -31.87 -10.64 20.99
N HIS A 194 -30.65 -10.31 20.55
CA HIS A 194 -29.40 -10.78 21.14
C HIS A 194 -28.46 -9.60 21.39
N PRO A 195 -27.76 -9.54 22.54
CA PRO A 195 -26.77 -8.49 22.78
C PRO A 195 -25.49 -8.73 22.00
N PRO A 196 -24.63 -7.69 21.80
CA PRO A 196 -23.36 -7.83 21.06
C PRO A 196 -22.36 -8.81 21.71
N GLU A 197 -22.50 -9.08 23.00
CA GLU A 197 -21.70 -10.08 23.71
C GLU A 197 -21.99 -11.52 23.26
N ASP A 198 -23.18 -11.77 22.77
CA ASP A 198 -23.67 -13.08 22.31
C ASP A 198 -23.57 -13.24 20.80
N LEU A 199 -23.75 -12.16 20.05
CA LEU A 199 -23.83 -12.20 18.59
C LEU A 199 -23.07 -11.04 17.92
N ALA A 200 -22.21 -11.39 16.97
CA ALA A 200 -21.53 -10.47 16.06
C ALA A 200 -21.89 -10.77 14.60
N LEU A 201 -21.85 -9.77 13.75
CA LEU A 201 -22.22 -9.85 12.33
C LEU A 201 -21.10 -9.42 11.41
N VAL A 202 -20.90 -10.17 10.32
CA VAL A 202 -20.17 -9.72 9.13
C VAL A 202 -21.12 -9.75 7.94
N LEU A 203 -21.35 -8.59 7.33
CA LEU A 203 -22.31 -8.40 6.27
C LEU A 203 -21.59 -8.04 4.96
N VAL A 204 -21.66 -8.91 3.97
CA VAL A 204 -20.98 -8.76 2.69
C VAL A 204 -21.99 -8.61 1.57
N ASP A 205 -21.95 -7.50 0.84
CA ASP A 205 -22.76 -7.25 -0.36
C ASP A 205 -21.82 -7.04 -1.56
N TYR A 206 -21.81 -7.98 -2.50
CA TYR A 206 -20.90 -7.96 -3.62
C TYR A 206 -21.18 -6.82 -4.61
N LYS A 207 -22.45 -6.51 -4.87
CA LYS A 207 -22.84 -5.60 -5.97
C LYS A 207 -23.11 -4.14 -5.60
N GLY A 208 -23.81 -3.85 -4.55
CA GLY A 208 -24.31 -2.48 -4.41
C GLY A 208 -24.35 -1.89 -3.00
N GLY A 209 -24.25 -2.69 -1.98
CA GLY A 209 -24.21 -2.23 -0.59
C GLY A 209 -25.54 -1.73 -0.02
N ALA A 210 -26.58 -1.60 -0.82
CA ALA A 210 -27.87 -1.06 -0.39
C ALA A 210 -28.59 -1.96 0.62
N THR A 211 -28.32 -3.27 0.63
CA THR A 211 -28.96 -4.22 1.53
C THR A 211 -28.51 -4.01 2.97
N PHE A 212 -27.22 -3.84 3.22
CA PHE A 212 -26.64 -3.86 4.55
C PHE A 212 -26.10 -2.50 5.06
N ALA A 213 -26.01 -1.48 4.23
CA ALA A 213 -25.55 -0.15 4.63
C ALA A 213 -26.25 0.43 5.88
N PRO A 214 -27.57 0.23 6.08
CA PRO A 214 -28.24 0.74 7.27
C PRO A 214 -27.70 0.20 8.60
N PHE A 215 -27.09 -1.00 8.59
CA PHE A 215 -26.62 -1.67 9.80
C PHE A 215 -25.20 -1.30 10.21
N ALA A 216 -24.48 -0.51 9.42
CA ALA A 216 -23.03 -0.28 9.57
C ALA A 216 -22.61 0.28 10.95
N LYS A 217 -23.50 0.97 11.65
CA LYS A 217 -23.23 1.60 12.94
C LYS A 217 -23.71 0.80 14.15
N LEU A 218 -24.31 -0.36 13.94
CA LEU A 218 -24.79 -1.20 15.04
C LEU A 218 -23.62 -1.78 15.84
N PRO A 219 -23.74 -1.89 17.18
CA PRO A 219 -22.69 -2.44 18.03
C PRO A 219 -22.38 -3.92 17.74
N HIS A 220 -23.28 -4.65 17.11
CA HIS A 220 -23.10 -6.05 16.71
C HIS A 220 -22.26 -6.22 15.46
N VAL A 221 -22.02 -5.16 14.67
CA VAL A 221 -21.44 -5.28 13.34
C VAL A 221 -19.92 -5.24 13.41
N ALA A 222 -19.30 -6.40 13.25
CA ALA A 222 -17.86 -6.56 13.14
C ALA A 222 -17.30 -6.14 11.77
N GLY A 223 -18.16 -5.98 10.75
CA GLY A 223 -17.79 -5.46 9.44
C GLY A 223 -18.94 -5.43 8.45
N VAL A 224 -19.06 -4.31 7.70
CA VAL A 224 -19.89 -4.20 6.50
C VAL A 224 -18.99 -4.00 5.30
N ILE A 225 -19.14 -4.85 4.30
CA ILE A 225 -18.29 -4.89 3.12
C ILE A 225 -19.17 -4.77 1.89
N THR A 226 -18.96 -3.72 1.11
CA THR A 226 -19.82 -3.38 -0.04
C THR A 226 -18.98 -3.07 -1.27
N ASN A 227 -19.58 -3.09 -2.46
CA ASN A 227 -18.95 -2.68 -3.73
C ASN A 227 -17.68 -3.48 -4.10
N LEU A 228 -17.72 -4.79 -3.95
CA LEU A 228 -16.58 -5.66 -4.27
C LEU A 228 -16.37 -5.85 -5.77
N GLU A 229 -17.39 -5.59 -6.61
CA GLU A 229 -17.40 -5.89 -8.05
C GLU A 229 -16.22 -5.27 -8.82
N ASN A 230 -15.77 -4.08 -8.43
CA ASN A 230 -14.74 -3.33 -9.15
C ASN A 230 -13.38 -3.28 -8.43
N GLN A 231 -13.19 -4.02 -7.35
CA GLN A 231 -12.01 -3.92 -6.50
C GLN A 231 -11.46 -5.29 -6.11
N ALA A 232 -10.65 -5.88 -6.98
CA ALA A 232 -10.03 -7.19 -6.75
C ALA A 232 -9.24 -7.28 -5.42
N GLY A 233 -8.57 -6.21 -5.02
CA GLY A 233 -7.85 -6.13 -3.74
C GLY A 233 -8.77 -6.25 -2.52
N LEU A 234 -10.02 -5.75 -2.59
CA LEU A 234 -10.98 -5.91 -1.49
C LEU A 234 -11.46 -7.35 -1.36
N VAL A 235 -11.62 -8.07 -2.47
CA VAL A 235 -12.03 -9.49 -2.47
C VAL A 235 -10.97 -10.34 -1.76
N GLU A 236 -9.68 -10.12 -2.08
CA GLU A 236 -8.57 -10.76 -1.38
C GLU A 236 -8.57 -10.45 0.11
N ARG A 237 -8.82 -9.21 0.45
CA ARG A 237 -8.85 -8.75 1.82
C ARG A 237 -9.99 -9.36 2.63
N VAL A 238 -11.20 -9.51 2.06
CA VAL A 238 -12.33 -10.21 2.70
C VAL A 238 -11.94 -11.65 3.01
N HIS A 239 -11.36 -12.35 2.04
CA HIS A 239 -10.89 -13.72 2.23
C HIS A 239 -9.88 -13.81 3.38
N ALA A 240 -8.86 -12.95 3.38
CA ALA A 240 -7.82 -12.92 4.41
C ALA A 240 -8.39 -12.61 5.82
N SER A 241 -9.31 -11.63 5.92
CA SER A 241 -9.93 -11.24 7.19
C SER A 241 -10.79 -12.36 7.77
N LEU A 242 -11.64 -13.01 6.97
CA LEU A 242 -12.46 -14.14 7.42
C LEU A 242 -11.61 -15.37 7.79
N ALA A 243 -10.60 -15.70 6.98
CA ALA A 243 -9.67 -16.78 7.28
C ALA A 243 -8.86 -16.52 8.56
N GLY A 244 -8.48 -15.25 8.77
CA GLY A 244 -7.84 -14.78 10.00
C GLY A 244 -8.73 -14.94 11.22
N GLU A 245 -10.02 -14.59 11.12
CA GLU A 245 -10.97 -14.73 12.22
C GLU A 245 -11.20 -16.19 12.60
N VAL A 246 -11.33 -17.07 11.62
CA VAL A 246 -11.43 -18.52 11.87
C VAL A 246 -10.23 -19.01 12.69
N LYS A 247 -9.01 -18.64 12.30
CA LYS A 247 -7.78 -19.00 13.04
C LYS A 247 -7.74 -18.37 14.43
N ARG A 248 -8.13 -17.11 14.56
CA ARG A 248 -8.16 -16.41 15.84
C ARG A 248 -9.08 -17.11 16.84
N ARG A 249 -10.28 -17.52 16.39
CA ARG A 249 -11.24 -18.24 17.23
C ARG A 249 -10.72 -19.60 17.69
N GLN A 250 -10.12 -20.37 16.77
CA GLN A 250 -9.46 -21.63 17.12
C GLN A 250 -8.35 -21.42 18.16
N GLN A 251 -7.54 -20.39 17.99
CA GLN A 251 -6.47 -20.07 18.94
C GLN A 251 -7.04 -19.61 20.29
N ALA A 252 -8.12 -18.84 20.32
CA ALA A 252 -8.77 -18.42 21.57
C ALA A 252 -9.29 -19.62 22.38
N LEU A 253 -9.92 -20.60 21.74
CA LEU A 253 -10.35 -21.84 22.41
C LEU A 253 -9.18 -22.63 22.99
N LYS A 254 -8.09 -22.70 22.21
CA LYS A 254 -6.86 -23.37 22.65
C LYS A 254 -6.19 -22.66 23.82
N ASP A 255 -6.06 -21.34 23.78
CA ASP A 255 -5.43 -20.54 24.83
C ASP A 255 -6.26 -20.54 26.13
N ALA A 256 -7.57 -20.74 26.02
CA ALA A 256 -8.46 -20.93 27.17
C ALA A 256 -8.28 -22.27 27.90
N GLY A 257 -7.48 -23.19 27.34
CA GLY A 257 -7.20 -24.50 27.90
C GLY A 257 -7.73 -25.67 27.08
N ASP A 258 -7.66 -25.57 25.73
CA ASP A 258 -8.17 -26.55 24.78
C ASP A 258 -9.68 -26.84 24.97
N VAL A 259 -10.47 -25.79 25.16
CA VAL A 259 -11.92 -25.86 25.32
C VAL A 259 -12.55 -26.40 24.02
N ALA A 260 -13.54 -27.30 24.14
CA ALA A 260 -14.07 -28.05 22.99
C ALA A 260 -14.83 -27.15 22.00
N ASP A 261 -15.63 -26.24 22.49
CA ASP A 261 -16.46 -25.34 21.65
C ASP A 261 -16.71 -23.98 22.32
N ILE A 262 -17.43 -23.12 21.57
CA ILE A 262 -17.75 -21.76 21.97
C ILE A 262 -18.69 -21.71 23.19
N GLY A 263 -19.61 -22.69 23.36
CA GLY A 263 -20.49 -22.76 24.52
C GLY A 263 -19.71 -23.01 25.80
N ASP A 264 -18.80 -23.99 25.77
CA ASP A 264 -17.90 -24.25 26.89
C ASP A 264 -16.97 -23.07 27.19
N TYR A 265 -16.52 -22.35 26.14
CA TYR A 265 -15.73 -21.11 26.32
C TYR A 265 -16.53 -20.02 27.04
N ALA A 266 -17.79 -19.82 26.63
CA ALA A 266 -18.67 -18.84 27.24
C ALA A 266 -18.97 -19.19 28.72
N ALA A 267 -19.24 -20.46 29.03
CA ALA A 267 -19.42 -20.98 30.38
C ALA A 267 -18.14 -20.78 31.23
N LEU A 268 -16.99 -21.15 30.69
CA LEU A 268 -15.71 -20.96 31.37
C LEU A 268 -15.45 -19.49 31.71
N ARG A 269 -15.72 -18.59 30.77
CA ARG A 269 -15.59 -17.13 30.95
C ARG A 269 -16.53 -16.63 32.06
N ALA A 270 -17.78 -17.05 32.00
CA ALA A 270 -18.80 -16.59 32.97
C ALA A 270 -18.51 -17.08 34.40
N GLU A 271 -18.05 -18.35 34.57
CA GLU A 271 -17.92 -18.99 35.86
C GLU A 271 -16.54 -18.84 36.48
N ARG A 272 -15.45 -18.89 35.69
CA ARG A 272 -14.08 -19.10 36.24
C ARG A 272 -13.03 -18.15 35.67
N ARG A 273 -13.20 -17.64 34.43
CA ARG A 273 -12.18 -16.86 33.72
C ARG A 273 -12.78 -15.59 33.14
N PRO A 274 -13.25 -14.64 34.01
CA PRO A 274 -13.82 -13.36 33.50
C PRO A 274 -12.75 -12.46 32.81
N ASP A 275 -11.48 -12.83 32.88
CA ASP A 275 -10.36 -12.21 32.17
C ASP A 275 -10.29 -12.55 30.69
N LEU A 276 -11.00 -13.57 30.23
CA LEU A 276 -11.07 -13.92 28.83
C LEU A 276 -11.90 -12.92 28.03
N ASP A 277 -11.42 -12.57 26.84
CA ASP A 277 -12.14 -11.71 25.92
C ASP A 277 -13.51 -12.32 25.52
N PRO A 278 -14.58 -11.50 25.32
CA PRO A 278 -15.83 -11.98 24.77
C PRO A 278 -15.61 -12.62 23.39
N LEU A 279 -16.22 -13.78 23.17
CA LEU A 279 -16.19 -14.49 21.90
C LEU A 279 -17.65 -14.74 21.42
N PRO A 280 -18.35 -13.69 20.91
CA PRO A 280 -19.73 -13.84 20.47
C PRO A 280 -19.83 -14.79 19.28
N HIS A 281 -20.98 -15.43 19.09
CA HIS A 281 -21.28 -16.13 17.84
C HIS A 281 -21.20 -15.17 16.68
N LEU A 282 -20.55 -15.57 15.58
CA LEU A 282 -20.34 -14.76 14.38
C LEU A 282 -21.26 -15.22 13.27
N PHE A 283 -22.21 -14.41 12.89
CA PHE A 283 -23.07 -14.66 11.74
C PHE A 283 -22.57 -13.91 10.51
N VAL A 284 -22.09 -14.63 9.52
CA VAL A 284 -21.55 -14.11 8.27
C VAL A 284 -22.62 -14.25 7.18
N VAL A 285 -23.11 -13.13 6.70
CA VAL A 285 -24.10 -13.06 5.61
C VAL A 285 -23.42 -12.55 4.35
N ILE A 286 -23.44 -13.33 3.28
CA ILE A 286 -22.84 -12.97 1.99
C ILE A 286 -23.93 -12.92 0.93
N ASP A 287 -24.25 -11.70 0.48
CA ASP A 287 -25.14 -11.50 -0.65
C ASP A 287 -24.38 -11.56 -1.97
N GLU A 288 -24.95 -12.23 -2.96
CA GLU A 288 -24.36 -12.53 -4.27
C GLU A 288 -23.06 -13.38 -4.21
N PHE A 289 -23.03 -14.40 -3.33
CA PHE A 289 -21.85 -15.27 -3.20
C PHE A 289 -21.44 -15.96 -4.51
N GLY A 290 -22.36 -16.19 -5.44
CA GLY A 290 -22.04 -16.76 -6.74
C GLY A 290 -21.10 -15.91 -7.57
N GLU A 291 -21.25 -14.60 -7.51
CA GLU A 291 -20.34 -13.64 -8.14
C GLU A 291 -18.99 -13.59 -7.42
N LEU A 292 -19.02 -13.65 -6.08
CA LEU A 292 -17.80 -13.72 -5.27
C LEU A 292 -16.95 -14.96 -5.62
N LEU A 293 -17.58 -16.13 -5.79
CA LEU A 293 -16.90 -17.35 -6.23
C LEU A 293 -16.38 -17.27 -7.67
N THR A 294 -17.04 -16.49 -8.53
CA THR A 294 -16.57 -16.23 -9.90
C THR A 294 -15.32 -15.36 -9.88
N ALA A 295 -15.30 -14.32 -9.06
CA ALA A 295 -14.16 -13.41 -8.91
C ALA A 295 -12.96 -14.10 -8.24
N LYS A 296 -13.22 -14.93 -7.23
CA LYS A 296 -12.19 -15.66 -6.48
C LYS A 296 -12.67 -17.08 -6.10
N PRO A 297 -12.35 -18.10 -6.91
CA PRO A 297 -12.72 -19.50 -6.63
C PRO A 297 -12.22 -20.03 -5.29
N ASP A 298 -11.09 -19.52 -4.77
CA ASP A 298 -10.48 -19.97 -3.51
C ASP A 298 -11.41 -19.76 -2.28
N PHE A 299 -12.45 -18.94 -2.39
CA PHE A 299 -13.47 -18.79 -1.33
C PHE A 299 -14.19 -20.10 -1.00
N ILE A 300 -14.28 -21.02 -1.95
CA ILE A 300 -14.91 -22.32 -1.71
C ILE A 300 -14.20 -23.08 -0.59
N ASP A 301 -12.87 -23.03 -0.56
CA ASP A 301 -12.07 -23.72 0.47
C ASP A 301 -12.27 -23.08 1.86
N LEU A 302 -12.41 -21.77 1.92
CA LEU A 302 -12.75 -21.05 3.15
C LEU A 302 -14.15 -21.45 3.64
N PHE A 303 -15.15 -21.47 2.76
CA PHE A 303 -16.52 -21.87 3.12
C PHE A 303 -16.60 -23.34 3.55
N LEU A 304 -15.88 -24.23 2.90
CA LEU A 304 -15.75 -25.64 3.31
C LEU A 304 -15.07 -25.77 4.69
N SER A 305 -14.07 -24.95 4.94
CA SER A 305 -13.41 -24.88 6.26
C SER A 305 -14.40 -24.41 7.33
N ILE A 306 -15.15 -23.34 7.09
CA ILE A 306 -16.19 -22.85 8.00
C ILE A 306 -17.27 -23.93 8.17
N GLY A 307 -17.72 -24.58 7.09
CA GLY A 307 -18.71 -25.65 7.15
C GLY A 307 -18.28 -26.80 8.09
N ARG A 308 -16.99 -27.15 8.11
CA ARG A 308 -16.46 -28.24 8.95
C ARG A 308 -16.29 -27.87 10.43
N ILE A 309 -15.80 -26.68 10.71
CA ILE A 309 -15.40 -26.30 12.07
C ILE A 309 -16.19 -25.12 12.64
N GLY A 310 -17.02 -24.48 11.83
CA GLY A 310 -17.76 -23.27 12.20
C GLY A 310 -18.62 -23.47 13.45
N ARG A 311 -19.19 -24.65 13.61
CA ARG A 311 -19.93 -25.02 14.81
C ARG A 311 -19.13 -24.83 16.08
N SER A 312 -18.01 -25.50 16.19
CA SER A 312 -17.20 -25.48 17.42
C SER A 312 -16.64 -24.10 17.74
N ILE A 313 -16.38 -23.26 16.74
CA ILE A 313 -15.86 -21.90 16.90
C ILE A 313 -16.95 -20.80 16.86
N GLY A 314 -18.24 -21.20 16.80
CA GLY A 314 -19.39 -20.28 16.78
C GLY A 314 -19.45 -19.38 15.54
N VAL A 315 -19.13 -19.90 14.36
CA VAL A 315 -19.24 -19.18 13.09
C VAL A 315 -20.40 -19.76 12.25
N HIS A 316 -21.38 -18.94 11.94
CA HIS A 316 -22.55 -19.27 11.16
C HIS A 316 -22.45 -18.60 9.79
N LEU A 317 -22.89 -19.27 8.72
CA LEU A 317 -22.78 -18.78 7.34
C LEU A 317 -24.13 -18.78 6.67
N LEU A 318 -24.56 -17.64 6.12
CA LEU A 318 -25.69 -17.55 5.21
C LEU A 318 -25.21 -17.06 3.85
N LEU A 319 -25.25 -17.94 2.87
CA LEU A 319 -24.93 -17.64 1.47
C LEU A 319 -26.19 -17.26 0.72
N SER A 320 -26.19 -16.07 0.10
CA SER A 320 -27.35 -15.58 -0.64
C SER A 320 -26.99 -15.28 -2.08
N SER A 321 -27.87 -15.57 -3.03
CA SER A 321 -27.67 -15.29 -4.45
C SER A 321 -29.00 -15.06 -5.18
N GLN A 322 -28.96 -14.31 -6.29
CA GLN A 322 -30.10 -14.17 -7.18
C GLN A 322 -30.22 -15.35 -8.15
N ARG A 323 -29.10 -15.97 -8.51
CA ARG A 323 -29.02 -17.12 -9.40
C ARG A 323 -28.09 -18.15 -8.83
N ILE A 324 -28.38 -19.41 -9.08
CA ILE A 324 -27.52 -20.51 -8.71
C ILE A 324 -27.37 -21.48 -9.86
N GLU A 325 -26.14 -21.75 -10.27
CA GLU A 325 -25.84 -22.75 -11.27
C GLU A 325 -25.56 -24.09 -10.58
N GLY A 326 -26.20 -25.16 -11.07
CA GLY A 326 -25.95 -26.51 -10.58
C GLY A 326 -24.45 -26.88 -10.71
N GLY A 327 -23.85 -27.35 -9.60
CA GLY A 327 -22.45 -27.74 -9.54
C GLY A 327 -21.48 -26.69 -8.92
N ARG A 328 -21.86 -25.45 -8.73
CA ARG A 328 -21.01 -24.45 -8.01
C ARG A 328 -20.94 -24.69 -6.51
N LEU A 329 -21.91 -25.40 -5.95
CA LEU A 329 -21.94 -25.78 -4.52
C LEU A 329 -21.16 -27.04 -4.18
N LYS A 330 -20.37 -27.59 -5.11
CA LYS A 330 -19.65 -28.87 -4.94
C LYS A 330 -19.04 -29.06 -3.56
N GLY A 331 -19.62 -29.97 -2.75
CA GLY A 331 -19.15 -30.28 -1.39
C GLY A 331 -19.62 -29.32 -0.30
N LEU A 332 -20.07 -28.13 -0.63
CA LEU A 332 -20.59 -27.16 0.34
C LEU A 332 -22.07 -27.45 0.69
N ASP A 333 -22.82 -28.00 -0.25
CA ASP A 333 -24.21 -28.41 -0.10
C ASP A 333 -24.47 -29.31 1.11
N THR A 334 -23.50 -30.15 1.49
CA THR A 334 -23.55 -31.00 2.66
C THR A 334 -23.50 -30.29 3.99
N TYR A 335 -23.02 -29.05 4.01
CA TYR A 335 -22.93 -28.22 5.22
C TYR A 335 -24.04 -27.20 5.32
N LEU A 336 -24.76 -26.91 4.21
CA LEU A 336 -25.86 -25.95 4.19
C LEU A 336 -27.16 -26.65 4.64
N SER A 337 -27.41 -26.62 5.94
CA SER A 337 -28.45 -27.39 6.60
C SER A 337 -29.84 -26.83 6.36
N TYR A 338 -30.02 -25.49 6.34
CA TYR A 338 -31.28 -24.86 6.03
C TYR A 338 -31.24 -24.09 4.71
N ARG A 339 -32.35 -24.09 3.99
CA ARG A 339 -32.47 -23.48 2.67
C ARG A 339 -33.70 -22.59 2.60
N LEU A 340 -33.51 -21.34 2.17
CA LEU A 340 -34.54 -20.34 1.96
C LEU A 340 -34.70 -20.14 0.46
N GLY A 341 -35.79 -20.65 -0.11
CA GLY A 341 -36.08 -20.49 -1.53
C GLY A 341 -37.20 -19.46 -1.73
N LEU A 342 -36.89 -18.23 -2.14
CA LEU A 342 -37.85 -17.27 -2.62
C LEU A 342 -38.12 -17.56 -4.11
N ARG A 343 -39.04 -16.80 -4.74
CA ARG A 343 -39.33 -16.99 -6.14
C ARG A 343 -38.07 -16.99 -7.02
N THR A 344 -37.84 -18.08 -7.77
CA THR A 344 -36.68 -18.27 -8.65
C THR A 344 -36.99 -17.87 -10.09
N PHE A 345 -35.98 -17.69 -10.94
CA PHE A 345 -36.17 -17.42 -12.37
C PHE A 345 -36.57 -18.68 -13.17
N SER A 346 -36.17 -19.87 -12.69
CA SER A 346 -36.43 -21.13 -13.37
C SER A 346 -36.77 -22.25 -12.38
N ALA A 347 -37.44 -23.31 -12.90
CA ALA A 347 -37.74 -24.51 -12.14
C ALA A 347 -36.44 -25.23 -11.72
N ASP A 348 -35.35 -25.18 -12.51
CA ASP A 348 -34.08 -25.84 -12.22
C ASP A 348 -33.34 -25.15 -11.06
N GLU A 349 -33.42 -23.81 -10.98
CA GLU A 349 -32.92 -23.11 -9.80
C GLU A 349 -33.68 -23.49 -8.54
N SER A 350 -35.03 -23.60 -8.64
CA SER A 350 -35.85 -24.09 -7.53
C SER A 350 -35.46 -25.50 -7.09
N ARG A 351 -35.23 -26.43 -8.04
CA ARG A 351 -34.76 -27.78 -7.73
C ARG A 351 -33.37 -27.77 -7.09
N THR A 352 -32.48 -26.88 -7.52
CA THR A 352 -31.14 -26.77 -6.93
C THR A 352 -31.20 -26.37 -5.46
N VAL A 353 -32.16 -25.50 -5.08
CA VAL A 353 -32.29 -24.98 -3.72
C VAL A 353 -33.17 -25.86 -2.84
N LEU A 354 -34.37 -26.24 -3.33
CA LEU A 354 -35.40 -26.87 -2.52
C LEU A 354 -35.60 -28.36 -2.85
N ASP A 355 -34.95 -28.88 -3.90
CA ASP A 355 -35.21 -30.21 -4.52
C ASP A 355 -36.61 -30.34 -5.13
N THR A 356 -37.40 -29.24 -5.17
CA THR A 356 -38.73 -29.15 -5.75
C THR A 356 -38.83 -27.96 -6.70
N THR A 357 -39.91 -27.84 -7.48
CA THR A 357 -40.17 -26.69 -8.35
C THR A 357 -40.97 -25.56 -7.67
N ASP A 358 -41.29 -25.70 -6.41
CA ASP A 358 -42.28 -24.86 -5.71
C ASP A 358 -41.92 -23.40 -5.64
N ALA A 359 -40.60 -23.07 -5.45
CA ALA A 359 -40.15 -21.68 -5.44
C ALA A 359 -40.37 -20.98 -6.78
N PHE A 360 -40.32 -21.71 -7.91
CA PHE A 360 -40.67 -21.15 -9.22
C PHE A 360 -42.15 -20.78 -9.35
N HIS A 361 -43.01 -21.52 -8.66
CA HIS A 361 -44.48 -21.35 -8.70
C HIS A 361 -45.01 -20.36 -7.66
N LEU A 362 -44.15 -19.79 -6.81
CA LEU A 362 -44.55 -18.76 -5.85
C LEU A 362 -45.19 -17.56 -6.55
N PRO A 363 -46.16 -16.92 -5.86
CA PRO A 363 -46.83 -15.73 -6.39
C PRO A 363 -45.83 -14.64 -6.81
N PRO A 364 -46.15 -13.80 -7.83
CA PRO A 364 -45.26 -12.71 -8.25
C PRO A 364 -45.30 -11.51 -7.29
N LEU A 365 -45.46 -11.78 -6.00
CA LEU A 365 -45.45 -10.82 -4.91
C LEU A 365 -44.16 -11.01 -4.09
N PRO A 366 -43.48 -9.92 -3.68
CA PRO A 366 -42.27 -10.02 -2.90
C PRO A 366 -42.51 -10.61 -1.50
N GLY A 367 -41.52 -11.34 -1.01
CA GLY A 367 -41.48 -11.86 0.36
C GLY A 367 -42.01 -13.28 0.53
N PHE A 368 -42.64 -13.89 -0.48
CA PHE A 368 -42.99 -15.31 -0.41
C PHE A 368 -41.75 -16.20 -0.57
N GLY A 369 -41.66 -17.23 0.26
CA GLY A 369 -40.57 -18.20 0.22
C GLY A 369 -40.95 -19.53 0.86
N TYR A 370 -40.04 -20.48 0.73
CA TYR A 370 -40.07 -21.75 1.43
C TYR A 370 -38.81 -21.89 2.31
N LEU A 371 -39.02 -22.33 3.55
CA LEU A 371 -37.99 -22.78 4.45
C LEU A 371 -37.93 -24.30 4.37
N LYS A 372 -36.76 -24.85 3.98
CA LYS A 372 -36.47 -26.26 3.99
C LYS A 372 -35.29 -26.56 4.87
N VAL A 373 -35.40 -27.46 5.81
CA VAL A 373 -34.28 -27.91 6.68
C VAL A 373 -33.81 -29.29 6.28
N ASP A 374 -34.74 -30.21 6.13
CA ASP A 374 -34.51 -31.60 5.71
C ASP A 374 -35.75 -32.13 4.98
N THR A 375 -35.94 -33.42 4.99
CA THR A 375 -37.17 -34.04 4.43
C THR A 375 -38.37 -33.88 5.34
N SER A 376 -38.22 -33.46 6.59
CA SER A 376 -39.28 -33.40 7.61
C SER A 376 -39.81 -31.97 7.82
N HIS A 377 -38.97 -30.95 7.56
CA HIS A 377 -39.37 -29.55 7.75
C HIS A 377 -39.36 -28.82 6.42
N TYR A 378 -40.55 -28.58 5.88
CA TYR A 378 -40.79 -27.87 4.63
C TYR A 378 -41.99 -26.94 4.78
N GLU A 379 -41.76 -25.62 4.87
CA GLU A 379 -42.83 -24.69 5.22
C GLU A 379 -42.79 -23.46 4.31
N ARG A 380 -43.98 -23.08 3.78
CA ARG A 380 -44.13 -21.85 3.02
C ARG A 380 -44.34 -20.67 4.00
N PHE A 381 -43.68 -19.57 3.71
CA PHE A 381 -43.78 -18.37 4.52
C PHE A 381 -43.83 -17.08 3.69
N LYS A 382 -44.26 -16.02 4.35
CA LYS A 382 -44.11 -14.67 3.87
C LYS A 382 -43.25 -13.89 4.85
N ALA A 383 -42.13 -13.30 4.31
CA ALA A 383 -41.14 -12.59 5.09
C ALA A 383 -41.67 -11.33 5.77
N GLY A 384 -41.15 -10.99 6.92
CA GLY A 384 -41.36 -9.72 7.59
C GLY A 384 -40.93 -8.54 6.71
N TYR A 385 -41.65 -7.43 6.79
CA TYR A 385 -41.39 -6.23 6.01
C TYR A 385 -40.94 -5.09 6.91
N VAL A 386 -39.72 -4.57 6.75
CA VAL A 386 -39.09 -3.55 7.62
C VAL A 386 -38.80 -2.22 6.91
N SER A 387 -38.86 -2.19 5.59
CA SER A 387 -38.57 -0.99 4.79
C SER A 387 -39.78 -0.05 4.64
N GLY A 388 -40.92 -0.37 5.24
CA GLY A 388 -42.10 0.48 5.29
C GLY A 388 -41.92 1.71 6.16
N GLY A 389 -42.79 2.71 5.95
CA GLY A 389 -42.82 3.90 6.83
C GLY A 389 -43.20 3.51 8.25
N TYR A 390 -42.52 4.10 9.23
CA TYR A 390 -42.86 3.91 10.64
C TYR A 390 -44.26 4.43 10.93
N ARG A 391 -45.09 3.59 11.54
CA ARG A 391 -46.45 3.93 12.02
C ARG A 391 -46.43 3.82 13.53
N GLY A 392 -46.72 4.92 14.20
CA GLY A 392 -46.84 4.96 15.65
C GLY A 392 -48.00 4.06 16.17
N PRO A 393 -48.00 3.72 17.47
CA PRO A 393 -48.99 2.81 18.07
C PRO A 393 -50.46 3.28 17.90
N VAL A 394 -50.72 4.58 17.82
CA VAL A 394 -52.04 5.14 17.61
C VAL A 394 -52.56 4.84 16.18
N GLN A 395 -51.68 4.83 15.17
CA GLN A 395 -52.07 4.50 13.80
C GLN A 395 -52.33 3.00 13.58
N ARG A 396 -51.67 2.13 14.37
CA ARG A 396 -51.94 0.69 14.37
C ARG A 396 -53.25 0.33 15.06
N ALA A 397 -53.67 1.09 16.04
CA ALA A 397 -54.95 0.87 16.72
C ALA A 397 -56.15 1.24 15.84
N ASP A 398 -56.03 2.30 15.03
CA ASP A 398 -57.13 2.72 14.13
C ASP A 398 -57.41 1.72 12.98
N GLU A 399 -56.42 0.94 12.55
CA GLU A 399 -56.59 -0.13 11.54
C GLU A 399 -57.17 -1.43 12.15
N ALA A 400 -57.16 -1.57 13.48
CA ALA A 400 -57.60 -2.77 14.19
C ALA A 400 -59.08 -2.76 14.56
N GLU A 401 -59.77 -1.61 14.48
CA GLU A 401 -61.15 -1.46 14.89
C GLU A 401 -62.16 -1.62 13.76
N THR A 402 -61.88 -2.33 12.68
CA THR A 402 -62.94 -2.81 11.82
C THR A 402 -63.55 -4.09 12.41
N GLY A 403 -64.35 -3.92 13.44
CA GLY A 403 -65.18 -4.99 13.96
C GLY A 403 -66.21 -5.48 12.91
N PRO A 404 -66.87 -6.62 13.15
CA PRO A 404 -67.81 -7.13 12.20
C PRO A 404 -68.93 -6.06 11.97
N LEU A 405 -69.09 -5.62 10.72
CA LEU A 405 -70.16 -4.70 10.32
C LEU A 405 -71.45 -5.51 10.26
N ALA A 406 -72.43 -5.13 11.11
CA ALA A 406 -73.79 -5.61 10.97
C ALA A 406 -74.46 -4.86 9.81
N LEU A 407 -74.82 -5.56 8.77
CA LEU A 407 -75.57 -4.98 7.64
C LEU A 407 -77.04 -5.29 7.81
N GLU A 408 -77.94 -4.30 7.49
CA GLU A 408 -79.38 -4.58 7.39
C GLU A 408 -79.63 -5.70 6.36
N TYR A 409 -80.48 -6.65 6.73
CA TYR A 409 -80.89 -7.75 5.85
C TYR A 409 -81.80 -7.25 4.71
N GLU A 410 -81.26 -7.29 3.52
CA GLU A 410 -82.01 -7.16 2.27
C GLU A 410 -81.93 -8.52 1.52
N ALA A 411 -83.06 -8.93 0.91
CA ALA A 411 -83.19 -10.25 0.27
C ALA A 411 -82.18 -10.54 -0.81
N PHE A 412 -81.49 -9.56 -1.35
CA PHE A 412 -80.42 -9.67 -2.38
C PHE A 412 -79.04 -9.48 -1.84
N ASN A 413 -78.78 -9.18 -0.56
CA ASN A 413 -77.50 -8.91 0.04
C ASN A 413 -76.71 -10.18 0.41
N SER A 414 -77.30 -11.33 0.30
CA SER A 414 -76.70 -12.61 0.76
C SER A 414 -75.62 -13.13 -0.12
N LEU A 415 -75.44 -12.64 -1.36
CA LEU A 415 -74.43 -13.15 -2.32
C LEU A 415 -73.39 -12.11 -2.75
N THR A 416 -73.60 -10.85 -2.51
CA THR A 416 -72.65 -9.80 -2.79
C THR A 416 -72.30 -9.10 -1.48
N GLY A 417 -71.00 -9.14 -1.09
CA GLY A 417 -70.53 -8.27 -0.02
C GLY A 417 -70.87 -6.80 -0.32
N PRO A 418 -70.67 -5.88 0.64
CA PRO A 418 -70.81 -4.46 0.38
C PRO A 418 -70.02 -4.13 -0.89
N ASP A 419 -70.80 -3.50 -1.83
CA ASP A 419 -70.20 -3.13 -3.14
C ASP A 419 -68.98 -2.24 -2.88
N GLU A 420 -67.81 -2.80 -2.96
CA GLU A 420 -66.55 -2.07 -2.91
C GLU A 420 -66.31 -1.28 -4.19
N SER A 421 -67.37 -1.17 -5.07
CA SER A 421 -67.29 -0.47 -6.34
C SER A 421 -67.53 1.06 -6.24
N GLY A 422 -67.30 1.66 -5.09
CA GLY A 422 -66.93 3.06 -5.05
C GLY A 422 -65.55 3.18 -5.75
N PRO A 423 -65.30 4.22 -6.57
CA PRO A 423 -63.99 4.38 -7.16
C PRO A 423 -62.96 4.46 -6.04
N LYS A 424 -62.33 3.32 -5.73
CA LYS A 424 -61.03 3.36 -5.05
C LYS A 424 -60.15 4.16 -5.98
N GLU A 425 -60.05 5.49 -5.75
CA GLU A 425 -58.89 6.20 -6.26
C GLU A 425 -57.69 5.27 -5.99
N PRO A 426 -56.90 4.93 -7.01
CA PRO A 426 -55.70 4.18 -6.74
C PRO A 426 -54.99 5.01 -5.68
N ALA A 427 -54.83 4.45 -4.49
CA ALA A 427 -54.06 5.06 -3.43
C ALA A 427 -52.75 5.44 -4.10
N SER A 428 -52.66 6.71 -4.52
CA SER A 428 -51.45 7.27 -5.05
C SER A 428 -50.41 6.86 -4.01
N ARG A 429 -49.38 6.12 -4.43
CA ARG A 429 -48.23 5.84 -3.61
C ARG A 429 -47.70 7.21 -3.18
N ARG A 430 -48.30 7.83 -2.19
CA ARG A 430 -47.69 8.93 -1.44
C ARG A 430 -46.43 8.31 -0.94
N ARG A 431 -45.30 8.73 -1.48
CA ARG A 431 -43.99 8.48 -0.86
C ARG A 431 -44.20 8.89 0.60
N GLU A 432 -44.27 7.90 1.48
CA GLU A 432 -44.28 8.14 2.91
C GLU A 432 -43.01 8.92 3.22
N THR A 433 -43.17 10.20 3.51
CA THR A 433 -42.07 11.15 3.79
C THR A 433 -41.65 11.07 5.26
N GLY A 434 -41.53 9.87 5.82
CA GLY A 434 -41.15 9.63 7.20
C GLY A 434 -39.96 8.63 7.31
N PRO A 435 -39.40 8.45 8.52
CA PRO A 435 -38.41 7.41 8.74
C PRO A 435 -39.04 6.02 8.51
N THR A 436 -38.26 5.10 8.00
CA THR A 436 -38.69 3.70 7.86
C THR A 436 -38.62 3.00 9.21
N GLU A 437 -39.37 1.91 9.37
CA GLU A 437 -39.38 1.09 10.58
C GLU A 437 -37.93 0.56 10.86
N LEU A 438 -37.23 0.10 9.82
CA LEU A 438 -35.82 -0.25 9.88
C LEU A 438 -34.98 0.91 10.43
N GLY A 439 -35.16 2.12 9.91
CA GLY A 439 -34.37 3.28 10.33
C GLY A 439 -34.58 3.64 11.79
N VAL A 440 -35.84 3.53 12.28
CA VAL A 440 -36.18 3.80 13.70
C VAL A 440 -35.56 2.74 14.61
N LEU A 441 -35.65 1.45 14.25
CA LEU A 441 -35.08 0.34 15.04
C LEU A 441 -33.55 0.45 15.09
N VAL A 442 -32.91 0.69 13.97
CA VAL A 442 -31.45 0.88 13.92
C VAL A 442 -30.99 2.05 14.79
N ALA A 443 -31.73 3.18 14.76
CA ALA A 443 -31.38 4.34 15.58
C ALA A 443 -31.53 4.08 17.10
N GLN A 444 -32.42 3.17 17.51
CA GLN A 444 -32.54 2.77 18.92
C GLN A 444 -31.41 1.85 19.36
N LEU A 445 -30.86 1.04 18.43
CA LEU A 445 -29.79 0.09 18.71
C LEU A 445 -28.39 0.71 18.56
N GLU A 446 -28.27 1.84 17.81
CA GLU A 446 -27.02 2.56 17.64
C GLU A 446 -26.55 3.14 19.00
N GLY A 447 -25.37 2.76 19.44
CA GLY A 447 -24.80 3.23 20.73
C GLY A 447 -25.41 2.59 21.99
N ALA A 448 -26.27 1.59 21.85
CA ALA A 448 -26.90 0.91 22.98
C ALA A 448 -25.95 0.01 23.80
N ALA A 449 -24.82 -0.39 23.23
CA ALA A 449 -23.78 -1.19 23.89
C ALA A 449 -22.39 -0.90 23.28
N GLU A 450 -21.35 -1.40 23.92
CA GLU A 450 -19.99 -1.38 23.35
C GLU A 450 -19.93 -2.20 22.06
N PRO A 451 -19.27 -1.67 21.02
CA PRO A 451 -19.19 -2.37 19.74
C PRO A 451 -18.34 -3.65 19.86
N VAL A 452 -18.73 -4.68 19.14
CA VAL A 452 -17.92 -5.90 19.00
C VAL A 452 -16.59 -5.57 18.33
N ARG A 453 -15.58 -6.44 18.54
CA ARG A 453 -14.30 -6.32 17.86
C ARG A 453 -14.50 -6.29 16.33
N SER A 454 -13.95 -5.28 15.68
CA SER A 454 -13.99 -5.19 14.22
C SER A 454 -13.14 -6.30 13.59
N ILE A 455 -13.73 -7.05 12.67
CA ILE A 455 -13.06 -8.05 11.82
C ILE A 455 -12.65 -7.41 10.49
N TRP A 456 -13.39 -6.39 10.08
CA TRP A 456 -13.16 -5.64 8.86
C TRP A 456 -12.73 -4.21 9.18
N LEU A 457 -11.45 -3.91 8.97
CA LEU A 457 -10.96 -2.55 8.98
C LEU A 457 -11.18 -1.90 7.60
N PRO A 458 -11.40 -0.60 7.50
CA PRO A 458 -11.51 0.07 6.22
C PRO A 458 -10.22 -0.13 5.40
N PRO A 459 -10.26 -0.11 4.06
CA PRO A 459 -9.07 -0.11 3.23
C PRO A 459 -8.12 1.02 3.63
N LEU A 460 -6.81 0.81 3.41
CA LEU A 460 -5.83 1.88 3.59
C LEU A 460 -6.22 3.12 2.77
N PRO A 461 -6.04 4.32 3.30
CA PRO A 461 -6.34 5.55 2.57
C PRO A 461 -5.52 5.63 1.27
N THR A 462 -6.03 6.29 0.26
CA THR A 462 -5.31 6.51 -1.02
C THR A 462 -4.26 7.62 -0.91
N ALA A 463 -4.42 8.53 0.04
CA ALA A 463 -3.47 9.58 0.34
C ALA A 463 -3.32 9.73 1.86
N LEU A 464 -2.08 9.86 2.32
CA LEU A 464 -1.70 9.89 3.73
C LEU A 464 -0.49 10.81 3.89
N THR A 465 -0.47 11.67 4.90
CA THR A 465 0.70 12.51 5.22
C THR A 465 1.63 11.81 6.21
N LEU A 466 2.90 12.21 6.25
CA LEU A 466 3.87 11.59 7.15
C LEU A 466 3.52 11.82 8.63
N ASP A 467 3.05 13.01 8.99
CA ASP A 467 2.55 13.30 10.35
C ASP A 467 1.27 12.51 10.67
N GLY A 468 0.38 12.30 9.70
CA GLY A 468 -0.79 11.45 9.86
C GLY A 468 -0.44 9.99 10.11
N ALA A 469 0.65 9.49 9.49
CA ALA A 469 1.12 8.12 9.67
C ALA A 469 1.97 7.93 10.93
N ALA A 470 2.88 8.86 11.21
CA ALA A 470 3.95 8.71 12.19
C ALA A 470 3.76 9.52 13.48
N GLY A 471 2.82 10.45 13.50
CA GLY A 471 2.53 11.34 14.62
C GLY A 471 3.06 12.76 14.41
N GLN A 472 2.72 13.63 15.33
CA GLN A 472 3.03 15.06 15.24
C GLN A 472 4.53 15.34 15.37
N LEU A 473 4.95 16.50 14.85
CA LEU A 473 6.29 17.03 14.97
C LEU A 473 6.48 17.78 16.29
N GLU A 474 7.62 17.59 16.90
CA GLU A 474 8.05 18.30 18.10
C GLU A 474 9.43 18.91 17.91
N ALA A 475 9.62 20.14 18.38
CA ALA A 475 10.92 20.78 18.42
C ALA A 475 11.61 20.51 19.76
N GLY A 476 12.86 20.07 19.70
CA GLY A 476 13.63 19.71 20.89
C GLY A 476 15.15 19.87 20.69
N PRO A 477 15.95 19.39 21.65
CA PRO A 477 17.42 19.48 21.58
C PRO A 477 18.02 18.77 20.36
N ARG A 478 17.26 17.84 19.76
CA ARG A 478 17.65 17.09 18.57
C ARG A 478 17.11 17.72 17.26
N GLY A 479 16.66 18.96 17.32
CA GLY A 479 15.98 19.65 16.20
C GLY A 479 14.48 19.31 16.12
N MET A 480 13.90 19.45 14.94
CA MET A 480 12.52 19.10 14.66
C MET A 480 12.43 17.58 14.43
N GLN A 481 11.62 16.89 15.26
CA GLN A 481 11.50 15.43 15.20
C GLN A 481 10.06 14.94 15.33
N LEU A 482 9.79 13.74 14.86
CA LEU A 482 8.56 13.00 15.14
C LEU A 482 8.54 12.56 16.61
N ALA A 483 7.39 12.72 17.28
CA ALA A 483 7.21 12.45 18.71
C ALA A 483 7.53 10.98 19.08
N LYS A 484 7.31 10.03 18.17
CA LYS A 484 7.55 8.60 18.38
C LYS A 484 8.71 8.10 17.51
N ARG A 485 9.86 7.91 18.16
CA ARG A 485 11.03 7.25 17.57
C ARG A 485 11.04 5.77 17.97
N ARG A 486 11.48 4.91 17.06
CA ARG A 486 11.83 3.51 17.35
C ARG A 486 13.33 3.32 17.52
N GLY A 487 13.91 2.28 16.97
CA GLY A 487 15.34 1.98 16.98
C GLY A 487 16.13 2.75 15.94
N PRO A 488 17.47 2.51 15.89
CA PRO A 488 18.32 3.04 14.83
C PRO A 488 17.83 2.58 13.45
N LEU A 489 17.82 3.48 12.47
CA LEU A 489 17.42 3.23 11.08
C LEU A 489 16.04 2.54 10.89
N GLN A 490 15.16 2.58 11.90
CA GLN A 490 13.76 2.19 11.77
C GLN A 490 12.93 3.42 11.42
N VAL A 491 12.58 3.53 10.15
CA VAL A 491 12.04 4.76 9.55
C VAL A 491 10.57 4.59 9.21
N PRO A 492 9.66 5.44 9.72
CA PRO A 492 8.24 5.36 9.38
C PRO A 492 8.03 5.80 7.93
N LEU A 493 7.37 4.96 7.14
CA LEU A 493 7.06 5.25 5.73
C LEU A 493 5.58 5.41 5.44
N GLY A 494 4.67 5.00 6.35
CA GLY A 494 3.25 5.03 6.12
C GLY A 494 2.46 4.11 7.04
N LEU A 495 1.40 3.51 6.52
CA LEU A 495 0.57 2.52 7.21
C LEU A 495 0.67 1.16 6.53
N LEU A 496 0.74 0.11 7.35
CA LEU A 496 0.73 -1.29 6.94
C LEU A 496 -0.61 -1.92 7.29
N ASP A 497 -1.12 -2.77 6.41
CA ASP A 497 -2.35 -3.52 6.59
C ASP A 497 -2.08 -5.02 6.65
N ASP A 498 -2.47 -5.66 7.75
CA ASP A 498 -2.46 -7.11 7.91
C ASP A 498 -3.91 -7.60 8.13
N PRO A 499 -4.67 -7.85 7.06
CA PRO A 499 -6.05 -8.31 7.17
C PRO A 499 -6.18 -9.64 7.92
N THR A 500 -5.16 -10.49 7.86
CA THR A 500 -5.17 -11.79 8.55
C THR A 500 -5.16 -11.64 10.06
N LYS A 501 -4.50 -10.59 10.57
CA LYS A 501 -4.50 -10.24 11.99
C LYS A 501 -5.54 -9.19 12.34
N GLN A 502 -6.32 -8.72 11.35
CA GLN A 502 -7.30 -7.64 11.53
C GLN A 502 -6.66 -6.40 12.15
N TRP A 503 -5.49 -6.04 11.62
CA TRP A 503 -4.65 -5.00 12.17
C TRP A 503 -4.16 -4.03 11.09
N GLN A 504 -4.21 -2.77 11.40
CA GLN A 504 -3.55 -1.70 10.67
C GLN A 504 -2.69 -0.89 11.61
N GLY A 505 -1.52 -0.48 11.16
CA GLY A 505 -0.62 0.29 12.00
C GLY A 505 0.51 0.95 11.23
N GLN A 506 1.38 1.64 11.96
CA GLN A 506 2.53 2.30 11.38
C GLN A 506 3.43 1.31 10.65
N TRP A 507 3.77 1.65 9.42
CA TRP A 507 4.71 0.91 8.60
C TRP A 507 6.11 1.51 8.72
N PHE A 508 7.09 0.67 9.03
CA PHE A 508 8.49 1.05 9.17
C PHE A 508 9.36 0.31 8.16
N LEU A 509 10.30 1.03 7.57
CA LEU A 509 11.45 0.43 6.91
C LEU A 509 12.55 0.28 7.95
N ASP A 510 13.10 -0.92 8.06
CA ASP A 510 14.25 -1.22 8.92
C ASP A 510 15.48 -1.48 8.04
N LEU A 511 16.44 -0.58 8.05
CA LEU A 511 17.70 -0.71 7.32
C LEU A 511 18.80 -1.43 8.15
N THR A 512 18.48 -1.91 9.36
CA THR A 512 19.42 -2.70 10.16
C THR A 512 19.36 -4.20 9.87
N VAL A 513 18.37 -4.63 9.07
CA VAL A 513 18.21 -6.04 8.66
C VAL A 513 19.36 -6.50 7.75
N ALA A 514 19.49 -7.81 7.59
CA ALA A 514 20.53 -8.43 6.79
C ALA A 514 20.66 -7.78 5.39
N GLY A 515 21.89 -7.39 5.01
CA GLY A 515 22.18 -6.65 3.80
C GLY A 515 22.10 -5.13 3.94
N GLY A 516 21.22 -4.59 4.78
CA GLY A 516 21.10 -3.15 5.06
C GLY A 516 20.72 -2.28 3.86
N HIS A 517 20.29 -2.87 2.75
CA HIS A 517 19.89 -2.17 1.53
C HIS A 517 18.44 -2.42 1.18
N ALA A 518 17.79 -1.46 0.53
CA ALA A 518 16.39 -1.56 0.14
C ALA A 518 16.17 -1.21 -1.34
N ALA A 519 15.30 -1.97 -2.01
CA ALA A 519 14.89 -1.76 -3.39
C ALA A 519 13.42 -1.34 -3.46
N PHE A 520 13.14 -0.21 -4.11
CA PHE A 520 11.80 0.31 -4.38
C PHE A 520 11.51 0.13 -5.87
N ILE A 521 10.67 -0.84 -6.19
CA ILE A 521 10.45 -1.31 -7.56
C ILE A 521 9.06 -0.85 -8.02
N GLY A 522 8.93 -0.36 -9.24
CA GLY A 522 7.62 0.03 -9.76
C GLY A 522 7.67 0.74 -11.11
N GLY A 523 6.56 0.75 -11.82
CA GLY A 523 6.39 1.43 -13.09
C GLY A 523 6.43 2.97 -12.98
N PRO A 524 6.36 3.68 -14.09
CA PRO A 524 6.19 5.13 -14.10
C PRO A 524 4.95 5.55 -13.31
N GLN A 525 5.02 6.71 -12.65
CA GLN A 525 3.92 7.29 -11.87
C GLN A 525 3.36 6.41 -10.73
N SER A 526 4.04 5.35 -10.34
CA SER A 526 3.64 4.49 -9.21
C SER A 526 3.88 5.11 -7.83
N GLY A 527 4.69 6.18 -7.74
CA GLY A 527 5.02 6.84 -6.47
C GLY A 527 6.44 6.59 -5.94
N LYS A 528 7.35 5.93 -6.71
CA LYS A 528 8.74 5.63 -6.27
C LYS A 528 9.51 6.84 -5.75
N THR A 529 9.62 7.88 -6.56
CA THR A 529 10.34 9.11 -6.19
C THR A 529 9.72 9.76 -4.94
N THR A 530 8.38 9.72 -4.83
CA THR A 530 7.67 10.21 -3.64
C THR A 530 8.03 9.39 -2.41
N LEU A 531 8.08 8.06 -2.52
CA LEU A 531 8.49 7.17 -1.42
C LEU A 531 9.96 7.41 -1.02
N LEU A 532 10.88 7.63 -1.97
CA LEU A 532 12.26 8.02 -1.66
C LEU A 532 12.34 9.37 -0.94
N ARG A 533 11.52 10.35 -1.35
CA ARG A 533 11.42 11.64 -0.65
C ARG A 533 10.89 11.47 0.78
N THR A 534 9.86 10.63 0.95
CA THR A 534 9.31 10.31 2.27
C THR A 534 10.36 9.65 3.15
N LEU A 535 11.14 8.71 2.62
CA LEU A 535 12.22 8.08 3.35
C LEU A 535 13.25 9.10 3.87
N VAL A 536 13.74 9.96 2.97
CA VAL A 536 14.79 10.94 3.36
C VAL A 536 14.25 11.95 4.37
N LEU A 537 13.02 12.43 4.18
CA LEU A 537 12.38 13.33 5.15
C LEU A 537 12.16 12.62 6.50
N ALA A 538 11.67 11.38 6.49
CA ALA A 538 11.44 10.61 7.70
C ALA A 538 12.75 10.29 8.44
N LEU A 539 13.86 10.00 7.72
CA LEU A 539 15.20 9.89 8.31
C LEU A 539 15.58 11.19 9.02
N ALA A 540 15.40 12.33 8.36
CA ALA A 540 15.73 13.64 8.92
C ALA A 540 14.86 14.03 10.13
N LEU A 541 13.64 13.51 10.22
CA LEU A 541 12.70 13.75 11.32
C LEU A 541 12.79 12.71 12.45
N THR A 542 13.60 11.67 12.31
CA THR A 542 13.78 10.63 13.33
C THR A 542 15.20 10.51 13.83
N HIS A 543 16.18 10.97 13.06
CA HIS A 543 17.61 10.90 13.37
C HIS A 543 18.24 12.28 13.33
N THR A 544 19.42 12.43 13.90
CA THR A 544 20.26 13.63 13.76
C THR A 544 21.25 13.46 12.60
N PRO A 545 21.81 14.54 12.04
CA PRO A 545 22.85 14.43 11.00
C PRO A 545 24.09 13.66 11.44
N GLN A 546 24.39 13.63 12.74
CA GLN A 546 25.48 12.84 13.31
C GLN A 546 25.16 11.35 13.37
N GLU A 547 23.86 10.98 13.47
CA GLU A 547 23.44 9.59 13.41
C GLU A 547 23.38 9.09 11.96
N VAL A 548 22.85 9.91 11.04
CA VAL A 548 22.64 9.51 9.63
C VAL A 548 22.98 10.66 8.68
N GLY A 549 23.90 10.40 7.75
CA GLY A 549 24.17 11.24 6.59
C GLY A 549 23.50 10.67 5.32
N VAL A 550 22.93 11.53 4.49
CA VAL A 550 22.22 11.13 3.25
C VAL A 550 22.91 11.71 2.03
N TYR A 551 23.11 10.89 1.01
CA TYR A 551 23.66 11.24 -0.30
C TYR A 551 22.72 10.77 -1.39
N GLY A 552 22.56 11.52 -2.47
CA GLY A 552 21.54 11.23 -3.48
C GLY A 552 22.06 11.25 -4.91
N LEU A 553 21.59 10.31 -5.72
CA LEU A 553 21.67 10.32 -7.17
C LEU A 553 20.25 10.39 -7.73
N ASP A 554 19.91 11.48 -8.40
CA ASP A 554 18.63 11.70 -9.06
C ASP A 554 18.79 11.57 -10.58
N LEU A 555 18.64 10.34 -11.07
CA LEU A 555 18.90 10.01 -12.46
C LEU A 555 17.63 10.02 -13.34
N VAL A 556 16.46 10.37 -12.76
CA VAL A 556 15.16 10.36 -13.45
C VAL A 556 14.69 11.77 -13.80
N GLY A 557 14.52 12.65 -12.82
CA GLY A 557 13.82 13.89 -13.13
C GLY A 557 13.93 15.05 -12.14
N GLY A 558 14.96 15.11 -11.30
CA GLY A 558 15.17 16.23 -10.37
C GLY A 558 14.27 16.21 -9.12
N GLY A 559 13.59 15.09 -8.89
CA GLY A 559 12.64 14.94 -7.78
C GLY A 559 13.24 15.02 -6.40
N LEU A 560 14.50 14.62 -6.22
CA LEU A 560 15.16 14.63 -4.92
C LEU A 560 15.76 16.01 -4.53
N GLN A 561 15.92 16.93 -5.46
CA GLN A 561 16.59 18.24 -5.21
C GLN A 561 15.97 19.07 -4.08
N ALA A 562 14.65 18.98 -3.91
CA ALA A 562 13.94 19.66 -2.83
C ALA A 562 14.43 19.27 -1.41
N LEU A 563 15.14 18.15 -1.29
CA LEU A 563 15.70 17.66 -0.03
C LEU A 563 17.08 18.25 0.31
N SER A 564 17.74 18.93 -0.63
CA SER A 564 19.11 19.44 -0.46
C SER A 564 19.24 20.45 0.69
N GLY A 565 18.13 21.05 1.13
CA GLY A 565 18.10 21.95 2.29
C GLY A 565 18.15 21.26 3.66
N LEU A 566 18.04 19.93 3.74
CA LEU A 566 18.09 19.19 5.00
C LEU A 566 19.52 19.13 5.55
N PRO A 567 19.74 19.27 6.86
CA PRO A 567 21.07 19.19 7.46
C PRO A 567 21.70 17.80 7.37
N HIS A 568 20.93 16.77 7.08
CA HIS A 568 21.34 15.39 6.88
C HIS A 568 21.90 15.12 5.48
N VAL A 569 21.62 16.00 4.50
CA VAL A 569 21.94 15.79 3.09
C VAL A 569 23.30 16.40 2.77
N GLY A 570 24.32 15.56 2.53
CA GLY A 570 25.63 16.00 2.10
C GLY A 570 25.68 16.44 0.64
N GLY A 571 24.81 15.87 -0.21
CA GLY A 571 24.70 16.26 -1.61
C GLY A 571 23.72 15.40 -2.40
N ILE A 572 23.08 16.01 -3.39
CA ILE A 572 22.23 15.33 -4.38
C ILE A 572 22.73 15.72 -5.76
N ALA A 573 23.06 14.74 -6.59
CA ALA A 573 23.51 14.94 -7.97
C ALA A 573 22.41 14.54 -8.96
N GLY A 574 22.14 15.41 -9.93
CA GLY A 574 21.20 15.11 -11.02
C GLY A 574 21.89 14.45 -12.21
N ARG A 575 21.13 13.82 -13.10
CA ARG A 575 21.63 13.12 -14.31
C ARG A 575 22.50 14.01 -15.22
N ALA A 576 22.18 15.30 -15.31
CA ALA A 576 22.95 16.25 -16.13
C ALA A 576 24.30 16.62 -15.53
N ASP A 577 24.46 16.50 -14.21
CA ASP A 577 25.71 16.84 -13.50
C ASP A 577 26.54 15.57 -13.23
N ARG A 578 27.15 15.07 -14.30
CA ARG A 578 27.98 13.84 -14.25
C ARG A 578 29.14 13.94 -13.27
N GLU A 579 29.76 15.12 -13.17
CA GLU A 579 30.86 15.34 -12.27
C GLU A 579 30.43 15.19 -10.81
N ARG A 580 29.34 15.84 -10.44
CA ARG A 580 28.80 15.76 -9.09
C ARG A 580 28.29 14.33 -8.77
N ALA A 581 27.70 13.64 -9.77
CA ALA A 581 27.29 12.25 -9.62
C ALA A 581 28.49 11.34 -9.32
N GLY A 582 29.56 11.44 -10.12
CA GLY A 582 30.80 10.71 -9.90
C GLY A 582 31.40 11.04 -8.54
N ARG A 583 31.45 12.33 -8.18
CA ARG A 583 32.00 12.76 -6.91
C ARG A 583 31.19 12.30 -5.71
N THR A 584 29.85 12.26 -5.82
CA THR A 584 28.98 11.73 -4.76
C THR A 584 29.28 10.26 -4.47
N VAL A 585 29.41 9.44 -5.49
CA VAL A 585 29.72 8.02 -5.34
C VAL A 585 31.13 7.82 -4.78
N GLU A 586 32.10 8.58 -5.27
CA GLU A 586 33.49 8.53 -4.80
C GLU A 586 33.59 8.94 -3.33
N GLU A 587 32.85 9.97 -2.91
CA GLU A 587 32.85 10.41 -1.50
C GLU A 587 32.29 9.32 -0.59
N VAL A 588 31.17 8.66 -0.99
CA VAL A 588 30.62 7.53 -0.22
C VAL A 588 31.62 6.34 -0.19
N ARG A 589 32.33 6.10 -1.27
CA ARG A 589 33.37 5.05 -1.34
C ARG A 589 34.56 5.37 -0.44
N ASN A 590 34.98 6.63 -0.38
CA ASN A 590 36.04 7.09 0.54
C ASN A 590 35.58 6.97 2.01
N MET A 591 34.31 7.26 2.29
CA MET A 591 33.72 7.02 3.62
C MET A 591 33.74 5.54 3.98
N LEU A 592 33.50 4.63 3.03
CA LEU A 592 33.61 3.18 3.25
C LEU A 592 35.05 2.80 3.61
N ALA A 593 36.03 3.25 2.84
CA ALA A 593 37.44 2.97 3.10
C ALA A 593 37.87 3.50 4.49
N THR A 594 37.46 4.73 4.84
CA THR A 594 37.73 5.31 6.17
C THR A 594 37.14 4.45 7.29
N ARG A 595 35.92 3.90 7.11
CA ARG A 595 35.29 3.03 8.08
C ARG A 595 36.01 1.69 8.21
N GLU A 596 36.45 1.10 7.11
CA GLU A 596 37.24 -0.12 7.12
C GLU A 596 38.54 0.06 7.92
N ASP A 597 39.22 1.21 7.78
CA ASP A 597 40.39 1.55 8.56
C ASP A 597 40.07 1.73 10.04
N LEU A 598 38.99 2.43 10.39
CA LEU A 598 38.55 2.61 11.76
C LEU A 598 38.14 1.28 12.43
N PHE A 599 37.46 0.39 11.72
CA PHE A 599 37.12 -0.94 12.25
C PHE A 599 38.41 -1.72 12.62
N ARG A 600 39.43 -1.61 11.78
CA ARG A 600 40.76 -2.24 12.05
C ARG A 600 41.46 -1.53 13.19
N GLU A 601 41.48 -0.19 13.20
CA GLU A 601 42.21 0.62 14.18
C GLU A 601 41.62 0.47 15.60
N TYR A 602 40.31 0.48 15.71
CA TYR A 602 39.59 0.45 17.01
C TYR A 602 39.06 -0.94 17.39
N GLY A 603 39.28 -1.97 16.57
CA GLY A 603 38.78 -3.33 16.82
C GLY A 603 37.23 -3.39 16.87
N ILE A 604 36.56 -2.71 15.92
CA ILE A 604 35.10 -2.68 15.85
C ILE A 604 34.62 -3.94 15.13
N ASP A 605 33.67 -4.67 15.76
CA ASP A 605 33.15 -5.94 15.24
C ASP A 605 31.77 -5.80 14.61
N SER A 606 31.06 -4.71 14.91
CA SER A 606 29.68 -4.52 14.44
C SER A 606 29.32 -3.04 14.26
N VAL A 607 28.30 -2.79 13.42
CA VAL A 607 27.73 -1.44 13.24
C VAL A 607 27.11 -0.89 14.53
N GLU A 608 26.61 -1.74 15.39
CA GLU A 608 26.09 -1.33 16.70
C GLU A 608 27.18 -0.76 17.61
N GLN A 609 28.37 -1.39 17.61
CA GLN A 609 29.55 -0.88 18.32
C GLN A 609 30.03 0.43 17.68
N LEU A 610 30.01 0.53 16.35
CA LEU A 610 30.31 1.77 15.62
C LEU A 610 29.42 2.92 16.11
N ARG A 611 28.11 2.71 16.18
CA ARG A 611 27.14 3.71 16.69
C ARG A 611 27.47 4.15 18.10
N THR A 612 27.77 3.18 18.96
CA THR A 612 28.09 3.44 20.39
C THR A 612 29.38 4.26 20.54
N LEU A 613 30.42 3.92 19.81
CA LEU A 613 31.70 4.64 19.84
C LEU A 613 31.55 6.04 19.22
N HIS A 614 30.78 6.17 18.13
CA HIS A 614 30.53 7.47 17.52
C HIS A 614 29.73 8.39 18.47
N ALA A 615 28.66 7.88 19.08
CA ALA A 615 27.83 8.63 20.02
C ALA A 615 28.64 9.08 21.26
N SER A 616 29.66 8.35 21.64
CA SER A 616 30.57 8.74 22.74
C SER A 616 31.68 9.72 22.34
N GLY A 617 31.73 10.17 21.07
CA GLY A 617 32.75 11.10 20.55
C GLY A 617 34.13 10.47 20.30
N ARG A 618 34.23 9.15 20.34
CA ARG A 618 35.50 8.44 20.15
C ARG A 618 35.95 8.33 18.70
N LEU A 619 35.05 8.62 17.75
CA LEU A 619 35.31 8.53 16.30
C LEU A 619 35.18 9.91 15.64
N PRO A 620 36.05 10.89 15.91
CA PRO A 620 35.92 12.26 15.41
C PRO A 620 36.11 12.37 13.89
N ARG A 621 36.67 11.35 13.23
CA ARG A 621 36.80 11.29 11.76
C ARG A 621 35.50 11.02 11.05
N LEU A 622 34.45 10.60 11.75
CA LEU A 622 33.15 10.34 11.18
C LEU A 622 32.16 11.48 11.47
N ALA A 623 31.71 12.16 10.45
CA ALA A 623 30.64 13.16 10.58
C ALA A 623 29.29 12.53 10.93
N SER A 624 29.02 11.34 10.43
CA SER A 624 27.78 10.58 10.67
C SER A 624 28.13 9.13 10.98
N ALA A 625 27.41 8.51 11.94
CA ALA A 625 27.57 7.12 12.29
C ALA A 625 27.21 6.19 11.11
N GLU A 626 26.16 6.53 10.40
CA GLU A 626 25.65 5.78 9.24
C GLU A 626 25.43 6.67 8.02
N ILE A 627 25.49 6.08 6.84
CA ILE A 627 25.29 6.76 5.56
C ILE A 627 24.18 6.05 4.79
N VAL A 628 23.29 6.81 4.19
CA VAL A 628 22.27 6.32 3.26
C VAL A 628 22.52 6.93 1.89
N LEU A 629 22.88 6.10 0.91
CA LEU A 629 22.95 6.49 -0.50
C LEU A 629 21.61 6.19 -1.17
N VAL A 630 20.90 7.23 -1.58
CA VAL A 630 19.61 7.15 -2.24
C VAL A 630 19.80 7.30 -3.75
N ILE A 631 19.33 6.35 -4.53
CA ILE A 631 19.45 6.36 -5.99
C ILE A 631 18.07 6.27 -6.62
N ASP A 632 17.61 7.35 -7.25
CA ASP A 632 16.39 7.32 -8.07
C ASP A 632 16.74 7.06 -9.53
N GLY A 633 16.24 5.94 -10.07
CA GLY A 633 16.56 5.48 -11.43
C GLY A 633 17.82 4.60 -11.49
N PHE A 634 17.90 3.59 -10.65
CA PHE A 634 19.05 2.68 -10.55
C PHE A 634 19.48 2.06 -11.89
N GLY A 635 18.52 1.71 -12.77
CA GLY A 635 18.83 1.16 -14.10
C GLY A 635 19.68 2.10 -14.98
N ALA A 636 19.54 3.43 -14.81
CA ALA A 636 20.29 4.41 -15.56
C ALA A 636 21.81 4.42 -15.24
N LEU A 637 22.23 3.84 -14.12
CA LEU A 637 23.65 3.71 -13.81
C LEU A 637 24.39 2.93 -14.89
N ARG A 638 23.84 1.78 -15.27
CA ARG A 638 24.44 0.90 -16.28
C ARG A 638 24.37 1.48 -17.69
N ASP A 639 23.29 2.20 -18.01
CA ASP A 639 23.02 2.71 -19.36
C ASP A 639 23.80 3.99 -19.65
N ASP A 640 23.99 4.86 -18.63
CA ASP A 640 24.56 6.20 -18.80
C ASP A 640 25.86 6.43 -18.01
N PHE A 641 26.18 5.59 -17.00
CA PHE A 641 27.24 5.83 -16.03
C PHE A 641 27.98 4.53 -15.68
N ASP A 642 28.53 3.83 -16.69
CA ASP A 642 29.22 2.55 -16.48
C ASP A 642 30.27 2.56 -15.36
N ASP A 643 31.04 3.65 -15.28
CA ASP A 643 32.10 3.81 -14.26
C ASP A 643 31.52 3.85 -12.83
N LEU A 644 30.30 4.37 -12.68
CA LEU A 644 29.62 4.47 -11.38
C LEU A 644 28.92 3.18 -10.99
N ASP A 645 28.44 2.39 -11.95
CA ASP A 645 27.77 1.11 -11.68
C ASP A 645 28.68 0.13 -10.92
N ASP A 646 29.95 0.06 -11.30
CA ASP A 646 30.92 -0.78 -10.61
C ASP A 646 31.24 -0.26 -9.20
N ALA A 647 31.36 1.06 -9.02
CA ALA A 647 31.59 1.67 -7.72
C ALA A 647 30.38 1.50 -6.76
N VAL A 648 29.15 1.66 -7.26
CA VAL A 648 27.92 1.40 -6.49
C VAL A 648 27.77 -0.08 -6.17
N THR A 649 28.16 -0.96 -7.09
CA THR A 649 28.19 -2.42 -6.86
C THR A 649 29.16 -2.79 -5.72
N ASP A 650 30.32 -2.14 -5.63
CA ASP A 650 31.26 -2.32 -4.53
C ASP A 650 30.67 -1.87 -3.18
N ILE A 651 30.00 -0.70 -3.15
CA ILE A 651 29.31 -0.20 -1.97
C ILE A 651 28.19 -1.18 -1.55
N LEU A 652 27.40 -1.71 -2.49
CA LEU A 652 26.35 -2.70 -2.20
C LEU A 652 26.90 -3.98 -1.56
N LYS A 653 28.08 -4.45 -1.99
CA LYS A 653 28.67 -5.70 -1.47
C LYS A 653 29.27 -5.54 -0.07
N ARG A 654 29.81 -4.39 0.25
CA ARG A 654 30.62 -4.19 1.46
C ARG A 654 29.98 -3.24 2.45
N GLY A 655 29.22 -2.24 1.95
CA GLY A 655 28.76 -1.08 2.73
C GLY A 655 27.94 -1.44 3.95
N GLY A 656 27.00 -2.41 3.84
CA GLY A 656 26.09 -2.77 4.94
C GLY A 656 26.81 -3.17 6.24
N GLY A 657 27.94 -3.87 6.13
CA GLY A 657 28.75 -4.25 7.29
C GLY A 657 29.48 -3.08 7.97
N TYR A 658 29.55 -1.94 7.29
CA TYR A 658 30.24 -0.73 7.78
C TYR A 658 29.31 0.47 7.99
N GLY A 659 27.98 0.24 8.04
CA GLY A 659 26.97 1.30 8.26
C GLY A 659 26.77 2.20 7.04
N ILE A 660 26.90 1.65 5.84
CA ILE A 660 26.57 2.34 4.59
C ILE A 660 25.46 1.56 3.87
N HIS A 661 24.34 2.21 3.67
CA HIS A 661 23.11 1.63 3.15
C HIS A 661 22.77 2.24 1.79
N VAL A 662 22.28 1.42 0.87
CA VAL A 662 21.80 1.86 -0.45
C VAL A 662 20.29 1.66 -0.51
N VAL A 663 19.57 2.72 -0.86
CA VAL A 663 18.13 2.63 -1.17
C VAL A 663 17.93 3.04 -2.61
N ALA A 664 17.52 2.08 -3.43
CA ALA A 664 17.45 2.24 -4.88
C ALA A 664 16.01 2.20 -5.41
N GLY A 665 15.61 3.24 -6.13
CA GLY A 665 14.39 3.28 -6.93
C GLY A 665 14.65 2.73 -8.34
N MET A 666 13.90 1.72 -8.78
CA MET A 666 14.10 1.04 -10.05
C MET A 666 12.78 0.70 -10.74
N LEU A 667 12.82 0.47 -12.06
CA LEU A 667 11.63 0.10 -12.82
C LEU A 667 11.29 -1.38 -12.66
N ARG A 668 12.30 -2.23 -12.64
CA ARG A 668 12.20 -3.69 -12.62
C ARG A 668 13.27 -4.28 -11.72
N TRP A 669 13.01 -5.44 -11.14
CA TRP A 669 14.00 -6.17 -10.34
C TRP A 669 15.25 -6.55 -11.14
N ASN A 670 15.10 -6.79 -12.46
CA ASN A 670 16.20 -7.12 -13.36
C ASN A 670 17.12 -5.94 -13.69
N ASP A 671 16.82 -4.73 -13.24
CA ASP A 671 17.77 -3.60 -13.30
C ASP A 671 18.97 -3.85 -12.39
N VAL A 672 18.82 -4.73 -11.38
CA VAL A 672 19.91 -5.19 -10.50
C VAL A 672 20.59 -6.43 -11.10
N ARG A 673 21.92 -6.43 -11.16
CA ARG A 673 22.71 -7.60 -11.58
C ARG A 673 22.41 -8.79 -10.66
N ILE A 674 22.20 -9.99 -11.21
CA ILE A 674 21.86 -11.20 -10.45
C ILE A 674 22.83 -11.44 -9.28
N ALA A 675 24.12 -11.18 -9.48
CA ALA A 675 25.16 -11.35 -8.47
C ALA A 675 25.02 -10.41 -7.25
N THR A 676 24.25 -9.31 -7.37
CA THR A 676 24.06 -8.32 -6.30
C THR A 676 22.61 -8.27 -5.82
N GLN A 677 21.70 -9.05 -6.39
CA GLN A 677 20.29 -9.09 -5.94
C GLN A 677 20.16 -9.51 -4.47
N SER A 678 20.99 -10.43 -4.01
CA SER A 678 20.97 -10.91 -2.61
C SER A 678 21.45 -9.89 -1.58
N THR A 679 22.06 -8.78 -2.01
CA THR A 679 22.51 -7.71 -1.09
C THR A 679 21.36 -6.82 -0.64
N PHE A 680 20.25 -6.78 -1.41
CA PHE A 680 19.05 -6.05 -1.01
C PHE A 680 18.23 -6.91 -0.04
N GLY A 681 18.27 -6.56 1.24
CA GLY A 681 17.54 -7.25 2.30
C GLY A 681 16.03 -6.95 2.29
N THR A 682 15.63 -5.81 1.76
CA THR A 682 14.21 -5.39 1.69
C THR A 682 13.83 -5.04 0.25
N ARG A 683 12.70 -5.58 -0.19
CA ARG A 683 12.08 -5.28 -1.49
C ARG A 683 10.67 -4.74 -1.28
N LEU A 684 10.39 -3.62 -1.90
CA LEU A 684 9.10 -2.97 -1.85
C LEU A 684 8.62 -2.76 -3.29
N GLU A 685 7.51 -3.37 -3.64
CA GLU A 685 6.94 -3.26 -4.98
C GLU A 685 5.73 -2.33 -4.98
N LEU A 686 5.83 -1.25 -5.72
CA LEU A 686 4.69 -0.44 -6.14
C LEU A 686 4.11 -1.06 -7.42
N ARG A 687 3.04 -0.47 -7.96
CA ARG A 687 2.45 -0.95 -9.21
C ARG A 687 3.51 -1.09 -10.31
N LEU A 688 3.67 -2.29 -10.83
CA LEU A 688 4.55 -2.62 -11.95
C LEU A 688 3.86 -2.33 -13.29
N ASN A 689 4.63 -2.26 -14.39
CA ASN A 689 4.08 -2.21 -15.73
C ASN A 689 3.49 -3.57 -16.15
N ASP A 690 4.13 -4.63 -15.72
CA ASP A 690 3.69 -6.01 -15.88
C ASP A 690 3.82 -6.73 -14.53
N ALA A 691 2.71 -7.14 -13.97
CA ALA A 691 2.70 -7.87 -12.70
C ALA A 691 3.40 -9.24 -12.80
N GLY A 692 3.59 -9.76 -14.01
CA GLY A 692 4.41 -10.96 -14.25
C GLY A 692 5.89 -10.79 -13.90
N GLU A 693 6.39 -9.55 -13.81
CA GLU A 693 7.76 -9.22 -13.39
C GLU A 693 7.92 -9.10 -11.87
N SER A 694 6.84 -9.32 -11.09
CA SER A 694 6.92 -9.24 -9.62
C SER A 694 7.93 -10.23 -9.05
N SER A 695 8.80 -9.73 -8.19
CA SER A 695 9.79 -10.52 -7.44
C SER A 695 9.24 -11.02 -6.09
N ILE A 696 8.04 -10.57 -5.68
CA ILE A 696 7.41 -10.88 -4.40
C ILE A 696 6.24 -11.86 -4.60
N ASP A 697 5.18 -11.42 -5.28
CA ASP A 697 4.01 -12.25 -5.55
C ASP A 697 3.21 -11.69 -6.73
N ARG A 698 3.12 -12.45 -7.82
CA ARG A 698 2.45 -12.03 -9.05
C ARG A 698 0.97 -11.71 -8.82
N LYS A 699 0.24 -12.59 -8.11
CA LYS A 699 -1.21 -12.41 -7.91
C LYS A 699 -1.52 -11.17 -7.09
N LEU A 700 -0.75 -10.92 -6.03
CA LEU A 700 -0.89 -9.71 -5.23
C LEU A 700 -0.48 -8.45 -6.00
N SER A 701 0.58 -8.53 -6.83
CA SER A 701 1.00 -7.41 -7.67
C SER A 701 -0.06 -7.04 -8.72
N GLU A 702 -0.82 -8.01 -9.26
CA GLU A 702 -1.96 -7.79 -10.16
C GLU A 702 -3.10 -6.96 -9.54
N THR A 703 -3.21 -6.94 -8.20
CA THR A 703 -4.26 -6.19 -7.50
C THR A 703 -3.92 -4.71 -7.26
N LEU A 704 -2.67 -4.28 -7.54
CA LEU A 704 -2.25 -2.89 -7.36
C LEU A 704 -2.87 -1.99 -8.46
N SER A 705 -3.81 -1.13 -8.05
CA SER A 705 -4.54 -0.24 -8.95
C SER A 705 -3.70 0.98 -9.40
N PRO A 706 -3.86 1.46 -10.64
CA PRO A 706 -3.32 2.76 -11.07
C PRO A 706 -3.91 3.94 -10.28
N ASP A 707 -5.11 3.81 -9.73
CA ASP A 707 -5.80 4.85 -8.97
C ASP A 707 -5.31 4.97 -7.51
N GLU A 708 -4.39 4.09 -7.09
CA GLU A 708 -3.81 4.06 -5.75
C GLU A 708 -2.28 4.28 -5.78
N PRO A 709 -1.79 5.44 -6.22
CA PRO A 709 -0.36 5.71 -6.23
C PRO A 709 0.21 5.65 -4.81
N GLY A 710 1.40 5.08 -4.66
CA GLY A 710 2.02 4.89 -3.36
C GLY A 710 1.50 3.68 -2.57
N ARG A 711 0.61 2.85 -3.17
CA ARG A 711 0.31 1.53 -2.64
C ARG A 711 1.49 0.61 -2.88
N VAL A 712 1.92 -0.09 -1.83
CA VAL A 712 3.15 -0.89 -1.82
C VAL A 712 2.83 -2.32 -1.40
N LEU A 713 3.33 -3.28 -2.15
CA LEU A 713 3.42 -4.68 -1.75
C LEU A 713 4.78 -4.90 -1.08
N THR A 714 4.78 -5.29 0.18
CA THR A 714 5.99 -5.59 0.95
C THR A 714 6.47 -7.02 0.71
N ASP A 715 7.73 -7.31 0.98
CA ASP A 715 8.30 -8.66 0.95
C ASP A 715 7.60 -9.65 1.91
N GLY A 716 6.96 -9.15 2.97
CA GLY A 716 6.06 -9.91 3.83
C GLY A 716 4.69 -10.22 3.20
N LYS A 717 4.45 -9.90 1.92
CA LYS A 717 3.18 -10.09 1.19
C LYS A 717 2.01 -9.34 1.81
N LEU A 718 2.26 -8.22 2.45
CA LEU A 718 1.26 -7.31 2.99
C LEU A 718 1.24 -6.01 2.18
N PHE A 719 0.09 -5.35 2.16
CA PHE A 719 -0.04 -4.05 1.53
C PHE A 719 0.23 -2.93 2.53
N ALA A 720 0.96 -1.92 2.06
CA ALA A 720 1.17 -0.68 2.78
C ALA A 720 0.76 0.52 1.92
N GLN A 721 0.39 1.62 2.57
CA GLN A 721 0.25 2.92 1.91
C GLN A 721 1.41 3.81 2.33
N ALA A 722 2.20 4.21 1.35
CA ALA A 722 3.27 5.17 1.56
C ALA A 722 2.71 6.55 1.90
N ALA A 723 3.28 7.19 2.89
CA ALA A 723 2.95 8.55 3.23
C ALA A 723 3.55 9.54 2.23
N LEU A 724 2.87 10.64 1.98
CA LEU A 724 3.42 11.79 1.26
C LEU A 724 4.50 12.47 2.11
N PRO A 725 5.57 13.02 1.50
CA PRO A 725 6.65 13.71 2.20
C PRO A 725 6.21 15.10 2.66
N ARG A 726 5.18 15.16 3.48
CA ARG A 726 4.65 16.39 4.07
C ARG A 726 4.11 16.14 5.48
N THR A 727 4.10 17.20 6.29
CA THR A 727 3.84 17.16 7.73
C THR A 727 2.87 18.25 8.17
N ASP A 728 2.02 18.69 7.25
CA ASP A 728 1.06 19.77 7.46
C ASP A 728 -0.41 19.29 7.51
N GLY A 729 -0.62 17.98 7.51
CA GLY A 729 -1.94 17.35 7.58
C GLY A 729 -2.75 17.38 6.28
N PHE A 730 -2.24 18.00 5.19
CA PHE A 730 -2.94 18.09 3.92
C PHE A 730 -2.45 17.03 2.93
N ALA A 731 -3.28 16.06 2.58
CA ALA A 731 -2.92 14.98 1.68
C ALA A 731 -3.03 15.39 0.18
N ASP A 732 -2.42 16.52 -0.20
CA ASP A 732 -2.37 17.04 -1.57
C ASP A 732 -1.00 16.79 -2.22
N THR A 733 -1.00 16.49 -3.51
CA THR A 733 0.21 16.18 -4.29
C THR A 733 0.68 17.32 -5.20
N THR A 734 -0.10 18.37 -5.38
CA THR A 734 0.14 19.43 -6.37
C THR A 734 1.33 20.32 -6.01
N ASP A 735 1.59 20.56 -4.75
CA ASP A 735 2.64 21.47 -4.24
C ASP A 735 3.75 20.76 -3.45
N LEU A 736 3.88 19.44 -3.58
CA LEU A 736 4.81 18.61 -2.80
C LEU A 736 6.25 19.14 -2.77
N GLY A 737 6.76 19.62 -3.90
CA GLY A 737 8.13 20.17 -3.98
C GLY A 737 8.31 21.39 -3.07
N ALA A 738 7.39 22.35 -3.16
CA ALA A 738 7.45 23.59 -2.37
C ALA A 738 7.24 23.34 -0.87
N VAL A 739 6.35 22.41 -0.51
CA VAL A 739 6.15 22.00 0.89
C VAL A 739 7.41 21.35 1.44
N LEU A 740 8.01 20.44 0.69
CA LEU A 740 9.22 19.73 1.09
C LEU A 740 10.41 20.69 1.29
N GLU A 741 10.60 21.67 0.39
CA GLU A 741 11.62 22.70 0.54
C GLU A 741 11.39 23.57 1.79
N ARG A 742 10.14 23.94 2.09
CA ARG A 742 9.81 24.67 3.33
C ARG A 742 10.11 23.84 4.57
N THR A 743 9.73 22.57 4.56
CA THR A 743 9.98 21.64 5.66
C THR A 743 11.49 21.44 5.86
N ALA A 744 12.25 21.25 4.77
CA ALA A 744 13.70 21.12 4.83
C ALA A 744 14.38 22.36 5.44
N ARG A 745 13.94 23.57 5.04
CA ARG A 745 14.42 24.83 5.64
C ARG A 745 14.08 24.93 7.14
N THR A 746 12.90 24.50 7.54
CA THR A 746 12.49 24.50 8.96
C THR A 746 13.34 23.54 9.78
N VAL A 747 13.55 22.31 9.29
CA VAL A 747 14.42 21.31 9.92
C VAL A 747 15.85 21.85 10.04
N ARG A 748 16.36 22.50 8.98
CA ARG A 748 17.69 23.12 9.01
C ARG A 748 17.80 24.24 10.03
N ALA A 749 16.79 25.09 10.12
CA ALA A 749 16.78 26.22 11.06
C ALA A 749 16.68 25.80 12.53
N THR A 750 16.10 24.66 12.81
CA THR A 750 15.97 24.09 14.17
C THR A 750 17.20 23.26 14.59
N TRP A 751 18.13 22.98 13.67
CA TRP A 751 19.33 22.21 13.96
C TRP A 751 20.55 23.13 14.20
N SER A 752 21.18 23.02 15.36
CA SER A 752 22.35 23.81 15.77
C SER A 752 23.68 23.03 15.74
N GLY A 753 23.65 21.72 15.51
CA GLY A 753 24.84 20.89 15.47
C GLY A 753 25.52 20.84 14.09
N GLU A 754 26.53 20.00 13.98
CA GLU A 754 27.20 19.72 12.70
C GLU A 754 26.25 19.08 11.70
N VAL A 755 26.46 19.36 10.43
CA VAL A 755 25.68 18.78 9.32
C VAL A 755 26.44 17.61 8.70
N ALA A 756 25.73 16.83 7.88
CA ALA A 756 26.38 15.79 7.09
C ALA A 756 27.50 16.37 6.23
N GLN A 757 28.57 15.60 6.06
CA GLN A 757 29.74 16.02 5.27
C GLN A 757 29.31 16.38 3.84
N PRO A 758 29.56 17.61 3.37
CA PRO A 758 29.14 18.01 2.03
C PRO A 758 29.98 17.31 0.96
N VAL A 759 29.36 16.97 -0.18
CA VAL A 759 30.06 16.52 -1.38
C VAL A 759 30.84 17.70 -1.95
N ARG A 760 32.18 17.59 -1.94
CA ARG A 760 33.09 18.62 -2.39
C ARG A 760 33.26 18.52 -3.91
N VAL A 761 32.99 19.60 -4.62
CA VAL A 761 33.15 19.69 -6.07
C VAL A 761 34.16 20.80 -6.37
N LEU A 762 35.04 20.59 -7.35
CA LEU A 762 35.96 21.60 -7.81
C LEU A 762 35.20 22.88 -8.26
N PRO A 763 35.65 24.07 -7.86
CA PRO A 763 35.00 25.31 -8.30
C PRO A 763 35.17 25.48 -9.82
N HIS A 764 34.21 26.13 -10.48
CA HIS A 764 34.36 26.48 -11.91
C HIS A 764 35.38 27.57 -12.15
N VAL A 765 35.48 28.51 -11.22
CA VAL A 765 36.47 29.59 -11.22
C VAL A 765 37.12 29.60 -9.83
N LEU A 766 38.45 29.49 -9.79
CA LEU A 766 39.22 29.58 -8.56
C LEU A 766 39.97 30.91 -8.52
N GLU A 767 39.66 31.71 -7.51
CA GLU A 767 40.30 33.04 -7.36
C GLU A 767 41.63 32.94 -6.63
N PRO A 768 42.62 33.79 -6.98
CA PRO A 768 43.99 33.73 -6.42
C PRO A 768 44.04 33.89 -4.88
N HIS A 769 43.16 34.70 -4.32
CA HIS A 769 43.14 34.97 -2.88
C HIS A 769 42.77 33.76 -2.02
N LEU A 770 42.22 32.70 -2.62
CA LEU A 770 41.89 31.46 -1.94
C LEU A 770 43.11 30.52 -1.79
N LEU A 771 44.22 30.86 -2.42
CA LEU A 771 45.43 30.09 -2.35
C LEU A 771 46.48 30.72 -1.42
N PRO A 772 47.42 29.90 -0.86
CA PRO A 772 48.44 30.41 0.04
C PRO A 772 49.38 31.40 -0.66
N GLY A 773 49.58 32.52 -0.07
CA GLY A 773 50.48 33.56 -0.55
C GLY A 773 51.99 33.21 -0.29
N PRO A 774 52.93 34.06 -0.74
CA PRO A 774 54.38 33.89 -0.57
C PRO A 774 54.84 33.72 0.87
N ALA A 775 54.15 34.35 1.82
CA ALA A 775 54.49 34.23 3.24
C ALA A 775 54.23 32.83 3.80
N ALA A 776 53.20 32.14 3.30
CA ALA A 776 52.90 30.76 3.72
C ALA A 776 53.68 29.71 2.92
N GLU A 777 53.91 29.98 1.63
CA GLU A 777 54.64 29.10 0.69
C GLU A 777 55.73 29.92 -0.05
N PRO A 778 56.90 30.08 0.54
CA PRO A 778 57.90 31.00 0.02
C PRO A 778 58.65 30.51 -1.22
N ARG A 779 58.60 29.20 -1.56
CA ARG A 779 59.32 28.59 -2.68
C ARG A 779 58.42 27.98 -3.73
N ARG A 780 57.25 27.45 -3.34
CA ARG A 780 56.37 26.72 -4.20
C ARG A 780 55.21 27.58 -4.70
N VAL A 781 54.88 27.49 -5.97
CA VAL A 781 53.80 28.26 -6.59
C VAL A 781 52.46 27.52 -6.50
N PRO A 782 51.43 28.03 -5.83
CA PRO A 782 50.13 27.45 -5.82
C PRO A 782 49.48 27.64 -7.18
N ILE A 783 49.23 26.53 -7.90
CA ILE A 783 48.66 26.56 -9.26
C ILE A 783 47.17 26.27 -9.30
N GLY A 784 46.60 25.79 -8.20
CA GLY A 784 45.20 25.41 -8.16
C GLY A 784 44.86 24.62 -6.90
N VAL A 785 43.72 23.91 -6.94
CA VAL A 785 43.25 22.98 -5.88
C VAL A 785 43.00 21.60 -6.48
N ASP A 786 43.25 20.55 -5.72
CA ASP A 786 42.95 19.17 -6.15
C ASP A 786 41.48 18.79 -5.88
N GLN A 787 41.00 17.79 -6.61
CA GLN A 787 39.62 17.28 -6.46
C GLN A 787 39.43 16.52 -5.14
N THR A 788 40.47 15.86 -4.61
CA THR A 788 40.31 14.88 -3.55
C THR A 788 40.05 15.56 -2.21
N ALA A 789 40.91 16.54 -1.84
CA ALA A 789 40.83 17.22 -0.57
C ALA A 789 40.46 18.70 -0.70
N LEU A 790 40.36 19.24 -1.93
CA LEU A 790 40.34 20.67 -2.23
C LEU A 790 41.51 21.44 -1.61
N GLU A 791 42.67 20.75 -1.46
CA GLU A 791 43.90 21.34 -0.98
C GLU A 791 44.64 22.07 -2.08
N PRO A 792 45.45 23.10 -1.74
CA PRO A 792 46.28 23.79 -2.70
C PRO A 792 47.28 22.87 -3.37
N VAL A 793 47.32 22.91 -4.69
CA VAL A 793 48.31 22.22 -5.49
C VAL A 793 49.51 23.15 -5.69
N LEU A 794 50.62 22.76 -5.10
CA LEU A 794 51.86 23.54 -5.12
C LEU A 794 52.80 23.02 -6.22
N LEU A 795 53.25 23.88 -7.11
CA LEU A 795 54.27 23.63 -8.13
C LEU A 795 55.64 24.01 -7.55
N ASP A 796 56.54 23.01 -7.51
CA ASP A 796 57.93 23.21 -7.12
C ASP A 796 58.83 23.11 -8.35
N LEU A 797 58.90 24.18 -9.13
CA LEU A 797 59.58 24.16 -10.43
C LEU A 797 61.08 23.93 -10.35
N PHE A 798 61.68 24.33 -9.23
CA PHE A 798 63.14 24.34 -9.12
C PHE A 798 63.74 23.12 -8.42
N GLU A 799 62.94 22.35 -7.69
CA GLU A 799 63.41 21.16 -7.00
C GLU A 799 62.76 19.86 -7.55
N HIS A 800 61.40 19.76 -7.45
CA HIS A 800 60.72 18.51 -7.76
C HIS A 800 60.12 18.43 -9.16
N ASP A 801 59.47 19.49 -9.65
CA ASP A 801 58.74 19.44 -10.92
C ASP A 801 59.62 19.70 -12.14
N GLN A 802 60.75 20.37 -11.96
CA GLN A 802 61.83 20.70 -12.91
C GLN A 802 61.34 21.43 -14.17
N HIS A 803 60.34 20.90 -14.85
CA HIS A 803 59.70 21.46 -16.02
C HIS A 803 58.20 21.23 -15.93
N LEU A 804 57.36 22.05 -16.63
CA LEU A 804 55.95 21.91 -16.71
C LEU A 804 55.45 21.87 -18.15
N LEU A 805 54.82 20.77 -18.53
CA LEU A 805 54.13 20.62 -19.82
C LEU A 805 52.64 20.82 -19.64
N VAL A 806 52.01 21.76 -20.37
CA VAL A 806 50.59 22.02 -20.30
C VAL A 806 49.95 21.70 -21.66
N MET A 807 49.08 20.71 -21.67
CA MET A 807 48.39 20.28 -22.87
C MET A 807 46.91 20.57 -22.80
N GLY A 808 46.33 21.06 -23.88
CA GLY A 808 44.89 21.35 -23.91
C GLY A 808 44.49 22.07 -25.20
N ASP A 809 43.24 21.93 -25.60
CA ASP A 809 42.75 22.60 -26.79
C ASP A 809 42.50 24.10 -26.57
N SER A 810 41.90 24.80 -27.53
CA SER A 810 41.67 26.23 -27.43
C SER A 810 40.77 26.56 -26.25
N GLU A 811 41.04 27.68 -25.60
CA GLU A 811 40.21 28.25 -24.50
C GLU A 811 40.17 27.40 -23.21
N CYS A 812 40.93 26.34 -23.09
CA CYS A 812 40.97 25.49 -21.89
C CYS A 812 41.73 26.08 -20.67
N GLY A 813 42.46 27.19 -20.83
CA GLY A 813 43.17 27.87 -19.76
C GLY A 813 44.70 27.71 -19.76
N LYS A 814 45.32 27.15 -20.81
CA LYS A 814 46.79 26.97 -20.93
C LYS A 814 47.57 28.24 -20.63
N THR A 815 47.29 29.30 -21.37
CA THR A 815 47.95 30.61 -21.22
C THR A 815 47.74 31.23 -19.85
N ASN A 816 46.54 31.02 -19.28
CA ASN A 816 46.27 31.48 -17.91
C ASN A 816 47.17 30.76 -16.91
N LEU A 817 47.41 29.46 -17.05
CA LEU A 817 48.28 28.71 -16.17
C LEU A 817 49.76 29.19 -16.30
N LEU A 818 50.25 29.50 -17.54
CA LEU A 818 51.56 30.14 -17.70
C LEU A 818 51.67 31.47 -16.95
N ARG A 819 50.65 32.32 -17.07
CA ARG A 819 50.58 33.59 -16.31
C ARG A 819 50.61 33.34 -14.81
N THR A 820 49.85 32.36 -14.31
CA THR A 820 49.80 32.00 -12.89
C THR A 820 51.18 31.56 -12.39
N VAL A 821 51.89 30.71 -13.15
CA VAL A 821 53.23 30.25 -12.79
C VAL A 821 54.22 31.39 -12.81
N ALA A 822 54.19 32.26 -13.84
CA ALA A 822 55.10 33.39 -13.93
C ALA A 822 54.86 34.40 -12.78
N ALA A 823 53.63 34.84 -12.55
CA ALA A 823 53.30 35.75 -11.45
C ALA A 823 53.70 35.14 -10.09
N GLY A 824 53.38 33.85 -9.87
CA GLY A 824 53.72 33.18 -8.64
C GLY A 824 55.23 33.03 -8.38
N LEU A 825 56.02 32.88 -9.44
CA LEU A 825 57.50 32.92 -9.31
C LEU A 825 58.04 34.31 -9.05
N ILE A 826 57.53 35.35 -9.75
CA ILE A 826 57.90 36.77 -9.53
C ILE A 826 57.61 37.21 -8.11
N ASP A 827 56.50 36.78 -7.53
CA ASP A 827 56.12 37.06 -6.14
C ASP A 827 57.05 36.45 -5.09
N ARG A 828 57.88 35.43 -5.49
CA ARG A 828 58.72 34.62 -4.57
C ARG A 828 60.20 34.77 -4.77
N TYR A 829 60.66 35.21 -5.94
CA TYR A 829 62.07 35.33 -6.27
C TYR A 829 62.40 36.72 -6.75
N GLY A 830 63.60 37.18 -6.45
CA GLY A 830 64.11 38.48 -6.91
C GLY A 830 64.60 38.49 -8.35
N GLU A 831 64.81 39.70 -8.92
CA GLU A 831 65.33 39.90 -10.27
C GLU A 831 66.76 39.33 -10.46
N ASP A 832 67.51 39.23 -9.38
CA ASP A 832 68.89 38.63 -9.37
C ASP A 832 68.83 37.09 -9.33
N GLU A 833 67.70 36.50 -9.01
CA GLU A 833 67.52 35.06 -8.85
C GLU A 833 66.79 34.41 -10.01
N LEU A 834 66.02 35.20 -10.80
CA LEU A 834 65.09 34.70 -11.81
C LEU A 834 65.05 35.56 -13.06
N VAL A 835 65.04 34.95 -14.22
CA VAL A 835 64.86 35.60 -15.51
C VAL A 835 63.97 34.76 -16.43
N PHE A 836 63.08 35.40 -17.15
CA PHE A 836 62.16 34.74 -18.11
C PHE A 836 62.61 34.99 -19.55
N ALA A 837 62.64 33.93 -20.33
CA ALA A 837 62.68 33.92 -21.78
C ALA A 837 61.29 33.62 -22.33
N VAL A 838 60.61 34.54 -22.96
CA VAL A 838 59.20 34.40 -23.36
C VAL A 838 59.13 34.14 -24.86
N MET A 839 58.52 33.00 -25.24
CA MET A 839 58.22 32.63 -26.64
C MET A 839 56.71 32.55 -26.84
N ASP A 840 56.17 33.58 -27.46
CA ASP A 840 54.72 33.81 -27.50
C ASP A 840 54.23 34.20 -28.89
N PRO A 841 53.97 33.22 -29.78
CA PRO A 841 53.61 33.45 -31.21
C PRO A 841 52.28 34.21 -31.31
N ARG A 842 51.39 34.13 -30.32
CA ARG A 842 50.10 34.81 -30.30
C ARG A 842 50.07 36.14 -29.54
N ARG A 843 51.16 36.47 -28.89
CA ARG A 843 51.30 37.71 -28.06
C ARG A 843 50.31 37.78 -26.89
N SER A 844 49.97 36.59 -26.38
CA SER A 844 49.02 36.40 -25.26
C SER A 844 49.64 36.68 -23.89
N LEU A 845 50.98 36.59 -23.78
CA LEU A 845 51.74 36.89 -22.59
C LEU A 845 52.35 38.33 -22.57
N ARG A 846 51.97 39.18 -23.54
CA ARG A 846 52.45 40.58 -23.59
C ARG A 846 52.05 41.33 -22.33
N GLY A 847 53.06 41.86 -21.62
CA GLY A 847 52.88 42.57 -20.37
C GLY A 847 52.72 41.69 -19.11
N ALA A 848 52.73 40.39 -19.26
CA ALA A 848 52.61 39.46 -18.12
C ALA A 848 53.92 39.35 -17.32
N ILE A 849 55.07 39.65 -17.93
CA ILE A 849 56.39 39.65 -17.29
C ILE A 849 56.91 41.10 -17.21
N PRO A 850 57.17 41.63 -16.03
CA PRO A 850 57.85 42.93 -15.80
C PRO A 850 59.19 43.01 -16.51
N GLU A 851 59.66 44.17 -16.82
CA GLU A 851 60.85 44.41 -17.63
C GLU A 851 62.13 43.91 -16.92
N GLU A 852 62.20 44.06 -15.62
CA GLU A 852 63.26 43.59 -14.73
C GLU A 852 63.47 42.09 -14.71
N PHE A 853 62.44 41.31 -14.91
CA PHE A 853 62.50 39.84 -14.99
C PHE A 853 62.59 39.31 -16.41
N ARG A 854 62.56 40.15 -17.46
CA ARG A 854 62.42 39.74 -18.84
C ARG A 854 63.76 39.72 -19.58
N GLY A 855 64.37 38.55 -19.70
CA GLY A 855 65.59 38.31 -20.48
C GLY A 855 65.40 38.35 -22.00
N GLY A 856 64.14 38.16 -22.50
CA GLY A 856 63.84 38.24 -23.94
C GLY A 856 62.37 37.92 -24.24
N TYR A 857 61.84 38.50 -25.34
CA TYR A 857 60.49 38.22 -25.82
C TYR A 857 60.49 37.98 -27.33
N ALA A 858 60.09 36.80 -27.74
CA ALA A 858 60.07 36.36 -29.13
C ALA A 858 58.66 35.91 -29.55
N TYR A 859 58.14 36.41 -30.71
CA TYR A 859 56.79 36.13 -31.18
C TYR A 859 56.72 35.47 -32.57
N ASN A 860 57.85 35.06 -33.15
CA ASN A 860 57.89 34.25 -34.36
C ASN A 860 59.10 33.32 -34.33
N ALA A 861 59.09 32.29 -35.21
CA ALA A 861 60.10 31.21 -35.20
C ALA A 861 61.52 31.78 -35.34
N LYS A 862 61.74 32.82 -36.16
CA LYS A 862 63.07 33.42 -36.35
C LYS A 862 63.60 34.09 -35.09
N LEU A 863 62.76 34.86 -34.41
CA LEU A 863 63.13 35.51 -33.12
C LEU A 863 63.29 34.49 -32.01
N CYS A 864 62.44 33.46 -31.96
CA CYS A 864 62.59 32.36 -31.04
C CYS A 864 63.93 31.62 -31.22
N SER A 865 64.32 31.30 -32.47
CA SER A 865 65.59 30.66 -32.78
C SER A 865 66.77 31.57 -32.35
N GLY A 866 66.75 32.85 -32.57
CA GLY A 866 67.75 33.80 -32.14
C GLY A 866 67.88 33.88 -30.63
N LEU A 867 66.70 33.94 -29.89
CA LEU A 867 66.67 33.95 -28.44
C LEU A 867 67.20 32.64 -27.85
N SER A 868 66.78 31.47 -28.43
CA SER A 868 67.29 30.18 -28.02
C SER A 868 68.80 30.05 -28.15
N ALA A 869 69.38 30.49 -29.31
CA ALA A 869 70.83 30.46 -29.55
C ALA A 869 71.55 31.40 -28.56
N GLY A 870 71.01 32.56 -28.24
CA GLY A 870 71.59 33.44 -27.29
C GLY A 870 71.68 32.87 -25.90
N ILE A 871 70.56 32.24 -25.46
CA ILE A 871 70.48 31.55 -24.16
C ILE A 871 71.43 30.32 -24.13
N ALA A 872 71.43 29.53 -25.22
CA ALA A 872 72.35 28.40 -25.32
C ALA A 872 73.85 28.80 -25.08
N THR A 873 74.24 29.96 -25.64
CA THR A 873 75.58 30.50 -25.42
C THR A 873 75.82 30.89 -23.94
N GLU A 874 74.76 31.32 -23.23
CA GLU A 874 74.85 31.62 -21.77
C GLU A 874 74.94 30.33 -20.96
N LEU A 875 74.13 29.32 -21.34
CA LEU A 875 74.11 28.03 -20.68
C LEU A 875 75.48 27.24 -20.85
N GLU A 876 76.14 27.41 -21.98
CA GLU A 876 77.46 26.79 -22.22
C GLU A 876 78.47 27.26 -21.20
N LYS A 877 78.37 28.51 -20.74
CA LYS A 877 79.23 29.06 -19.67
C LYS A 877 78.94 28.51 -18.29
N ARG A 878 77.74 27.89 -18.09
CA ARG A 878 77.35 27.31 -16.82
C ARG A 878 77.71 25.84 -16.71
N LEU A 879 78.07 25.19 -17.83
CA LEU A 879 78.50 23.85 -17.78
C LEU A 879 79.93 23.76 -17.15
N PRO A 880 80.20 22.76 -16.36
CA PRO A 880 81.56 22.55 -15.81
C PRO A 880 82.54 22.43 -16.94
N ASP A 881 83.74 23.04 -16.80
CA ASP A 881 84.84 22.90 -17.72
C ASP A 881 85.31 21.47 -17.72
N ASP A 882 85.66 20.90 -18.91
CA ASP A 882 86.19 19.53 -19.05
C ASP A 882 87.42 19.22 -18.16
N SER A 883 88.02 20.27 -17.58
CA SER A 883 89.17 20.20 -16.64
C SER A 883 88.70 20.27 -15.15
N ALA A 884 87.44 20.45 -14.80
CA ALA A 884 86.97 20.58 -13.40
C ALA A 884 87.16 19.22 -12.68
N GLY A 885 87.74 19.26 -11.47
CA GLY A 885 87.79 18.10 -10.59
C GLY A 885 86.45 17.65 -10.02
N VAL A 886 86.32 16.39 -9.66
CA VAL A 886 85.09 15.84 -9.07
C VAL A 886 84.65 16.58 -7.79
N GLU A 887 85.59 17.23 -7.10
CA GLU A 887 85.35 18.03 -5.87
C GLU A 887 84.67 19.39 -6.15
N ASP A 888 84.79 19.92 -7.41
CA ASP A 888 84.19 21.18 -7.84
C ASP A 888 82.75 21.03 -8.34
N LEU A 889 82.29 19.79 -8.39
CA LEU A 889 80.87 19.44 -8.88
C LEU A 889 79.91 19.34 -7.74
N GLU A 890 79.64 20.46 -7.03
CA GLU A 890 78.47 20.48 -6.10
C GLU A 890 77.16 20.54 -6.86
N PRO A 891 76.12 19.66 -6.54
CA PRO A 891 74.84 19.70 -7.16
C PRO A 891 74.19 21.06 -6.94
N GLY A 892 73.78 21.75 -8.04
CA GLY A 892 73.08 23.00 -8.01
C GLY A 892 74.06 24.26 -8.06
N ASN A 893 75.28 24.11 -8.23
CA ASN A 893 76.27 25.20 -8.41
C ASN A 893 76.41 25.50 -9.92
N TRP A 894 75.47 26.24 -10.50
CA TRP A 894 75.46 26.62 -11.94
C TRP A 894 76.29 27.83 -12.28
N GLY A 895 77.39 28.04 -11.59
CA GLY A 895 78.39 29.09 -11.96
C GLY A 895 77.89 30.54 -11.78
N GLY A 896 76.86 30.77 -10.98
CA GLY A 896 76.29 32.10 -10.68
C GLY A 896 75.42 32.69 -11.77
N GLY A 897 74.40 33.38 -11.37
CA GLY A 897 73.42 34.06 -12.25
C GLY A 897 71.97 33.57 -11.99
N PRO A 898 70.95 34.29 -12.50
CA PRO A 898 69.56 33.96 -12.27
C PRO A 898 69.14 32.62 -12.94
N ARG A 899 68.17 31.94 -12.34
CA ARG A 899 67.47 30.80 -12.99
C ARG A 899 66.77 31.28 -14.24
N ILE A 900 66.91 30.54 -15.33
CA ILE A 900 66.29 30.82 -16.60
C ILE A 900 65.01 30.01 -16.75
N VAL A 901 63.88 30.68 -16.76
CA VAL A 901 62.58 30.00 -17.04
C VAL A 901 62.16 30.34 -18.46
N VAL A 902 62.10 29.34 -19.32
CA VAL A 902 61.66 29.47 -20.71
C VAL A 902 60.13 29.22 -20.75
N LEU A 903 59.38 30.31 -20.92
CA LEU A 903 57.91 30.29 -21.10
C LEU A 903 57.58 30.15 -22.57
N VAL A 904 56.98 29.06 -22.98
CA VAL A 904 56.56 28.79 -24.37
C VAL A 904 55.09 28.64 -24.47
N ASP A 905 54.39 29.60 -25.06
CA ASP A 905 52.94 29.45 -25.29
C ASP A 905 52.67 28.95 -26.72
N ASP A 906 51.72 27.99 -26.87
CA ASP A 906 51.37 27.35 -28.15
C ASP A 906 52.59 26.87 -28.97
N TYR A 907 53.42 26.03 -28.39
CA TYR A 907 54.64 25.47 -28.98
C TYR A 907 54.42 24.83 -30.38
N ASP A 908 53.29 24.19 -30.61
CA ASP A 908 52.88 23.60 -31.86
C ASP A 908 52.83 24.63 -33.03
N VAL A 909 52.59 25.89 -32.77
CA VAL A 909 52.59 26.97 -33.75
C VAL A 909 54.02 27.29 -34.23
N LEU A 910 55.02 27.12 -33.36
CA LEU A 910 56.42 27.44 -33.65
C LEU A 910 57.13 26.31 -34.43
N THR A 911 56.62 25.10 -34.39
CA THR A 911 57.25 23.90 -35.02
C THR A 911 56.75 23.59 -36.41
N THR A 912 55.76 24.34 -36.92
CA THR A 912 55.13 24.07 -38.25
C THR A 912 56.10 24.20 -39.43
N ALA A 913 57.30 24.79 -39.28
CA ALA A 913 58.27 25.05 -40.35
C ALA A 913 59.43 24.01 -40.47
N GLY A 914 59.35 22.84 -39.83
CA GLY A 914 60.24 21.72 -39.98
C GLY A 914 61.43 21.61 -38.99
N GLN A 915 62.04 22.65 -38.51
CA GLN A 915 63.01 22.65 -37.42
C GLN A 915 62.48 23.42 -36.24
N SER A 916 62.52 22.80 -35.03
CA SER A 916 62.10 23.48 -33.77
C SER A 916 63.06 24.64 -33.49
N PRO A 917 62.55 25.87 -33.31
CA PRO A 917 63.36 27.01 -32.92
C PRO A 917 63.99 26.86 -31.54
N LEU A 918 63.57 25.85 -30.79
CA LEU A 918 64.12 25.52 -29.47
C LEU A 918 65.17 24.38 -29.54
N ALA A 919 65.55 23.90 -30.75
CA ALA A 919 66.60 22.90 -30.94
C ALA A 919 67.96 23.22 -30.29
N PRO A 920 68.40 24.49 -30.15
CA PRO A 920 69.59 24.86 -29.44
C PRO A 920 69.61 24.44 -27.95
N PHE A 921 68.45 24.21 -27.31
CA PHE A 921 68.37 23.74 -25.95
C PHE A 921 68.58 22.24 -25.75
N LEU A 922 68.49 21.43 -26.79
CA LEU A 922 68.52 19.98 -26.72
C LEU A 922 69.79 19.43 -25.98
N PRO A 923 71.03 19.94 -26.24
CA PRO A 923 72.17 19.46 -25.52
C PRO A 923 72.14 19.72 -24.01
N TYR A 924 71.40 20.70 -23.55
CA TYR A 924 71.33 21.19 -22.15
C TYR A 924 70.26 20.57 -21.30
N ILE A 925 69.27 19.87 -21.94
CA ILE A 925 68.12 19.29 -21.22
C ILE A 925 68.55 18.27 -20.15
N PRO A 926 69.49 17.32 -20.41
CA PRO A 926 69.89 16.36 -19.41
C PRO A 926 70.48 16.99 -18.13
N SER A 927 71.09 18.16 -18.24
CA SER A 927 71.73 18.90 -17.14
C SER A 927 70.97 20.16 -16.76
N ALA A 928 69.69 20.32 -17.25
CA ALA A 928 68.93 21.55 -17.14
C ALA A 928 68.79 22.09 -15.70
N VAL A 929 68.53 21.19 -14.75
CA VAL A 929 68.37 21.53 -13.33
C VAL A 929 69.71 22.09 -12.76
N ASP A 930 70.81 21.45 -13.07
CA ASP A 930 72.10 21.80 -12.56
C ASP A 930 72.61 23.14 -13.07
N ILE A 931 72.19 23.56 -14.26
CA ILE A 931 72.54 24.87 -14.87
C ILE A 931 71.43 25.93 -14.73
N GLY A 932 70.35 25.61 -13.94
CA GLY A 932 69.26 26.52 -13.67
C GLY A 932 68.34 26.83 -14.85
N LEU A 933 68.11 25.88 -15.75
CA LEU A 933 67.25 25.97 -16.92
C LEU A 933 65.92 25.22 -16.70
N HIS A 934 64.82 25.91 -16.79
CA HIS A 934 63.47 25.35 -16.60
C HIS A 934 62.54 25.74 -17.73
N PHE A 935 61.60 24.86 -18.07
CA PHE A 935 60.62 25.08 -19.12
C PHE A 935 59.22 25.04 -18.57
N VAL A 936 58.36 25.98 -18.98
CA VAL A 936 56.92 25.93 -18.85
C VAL A 936 56.35 26.08 -20.24
N LEU A 937 55.89 24.96 -20.82
CA LEU A 937 55.54 24.83 -22.23
C LEU A 937 54.09 24.44 -22.41
N THR A 938 53.36 25.19 -23.25
CA THR A 938 51.99 24.81 -23.64
C THR A 938 51.99 24.29 -25.08
N ARG A 939 51.05 23.39 -25.36
CA ARG A 939 50.73 22.93 -26.68
C ARG A 939 49.27 22.47 -26.76
N ARG A 940 48.73 22.34 -27.98
CA ARG A 940 47.39 21.73 -28.21
C ARG A 940 47.44 20.23 -28.02
N VAL A 941 46.26 19.68 -27.62
CA VAL A 941 46.02 18.22 -27.62
C VAL A 941 45.91 17.69 -29.06
N ALA A 942 45.24 18.43 -29.92
CA ALA A 942 45.14 18.08 -31.34
C ALA A 942 46.55 17.91 -31.96
N GLY A 943 46.87 16.72 -32.46
CA GLY A 943 48.17 16.32 -33.03
C GLY A 943 49.23 16.00 -31.95
N ALA A 944 48.86 15.94 -30.66
CA ALA A 944 49.80 15.65 -29.57
C ALA A 944 50.37 14.23 -29.65
N SER A 945 49.60 13.28 -30.17
CA SER A 945 50.08 11.89 -30.38
C SER A 945 51.41 11.79 -31.13
N ARG A 946 51.62 12.66 -32.13
CA ARG A 946 52.89 12.78 -32.86
C ARG A 946 53.88 13.70 -32.15
N GLY A 947 53.38 14.81 -31.60
CA GLY A 947 54.19 15.83 -30.94
C GLY A 947 54.90 15.37 -29.67
N MET A 948 54.40 14.29 -29.03
CA MET A 948 55.07 13.69 -27.88
C MET A 948 56.40 13.06 -28.18
N TYR A 949 56.71 12.80 -29.46
CA TYR A 949 57.99 12.25 -29.96
C TYR A 949 58.93 13.34 -30.50
N GLU A 950 58.49 14.63 -30.43
CA GLU A 950 59.40 15.71 -30.79
C GLU A 950 60.57 15.78 -29.77
N PRO A 951 61.84 15.94 -30.25
CA PRO A 951 63.03 15.80 -29.39
C PRO A 951 62.98 16.63 -28.10
N LEU A 952 62.48 17.86 -28.16
CA LEU A 952 62.40 18.71 -26.97
C LEU A 952 61.39 18.16 -25.96
N VAL A 953 60.16 17.85 -26.42
CA VAL A 953 59.08 17.35 -25.56
C VAL A 953 59.46 15.99 -24.97
N GLN A 954 60.09 15.12 -25.78
CA GLN A 954 60.60 13.84 -25.33
C GLN A 954 61.67 14.03 -24.25
N GLY A 955 62.65 14.88 -24.49
CA GLY A 955 63.71 15.17 -23.56
C GLY A 955 63.22 15.72 -22.22
N LEU A 956 62.28 16.66 -22.25
CA LEU A 956 61.65 17.18 -21.04
C LEU A 956 60.90 16.10 -20.24
N ARG A 957 60.19 15.21 -20.92
CA ARG A 957 59.52 14.06 -20.28
C ARG A 957 60.51 13.07 -19.64
N GLU A 958 61.57 12.76 -20.35
CA GLU A 958 62.62 11.86 -19.85
C GLU A 958 63.35 12.46 -18.64
N SER A 959 63.48 13.78 -18.60
CA SER A 959 64.03 14.53 -17.46
C SER A 959 63.09 14.61 -16.25
N GLY A 960 61.81 14.11 -16.38
CA GLY A 960 60.90 14.07 -15.24
C GLY A 960 59.96 15.27 -15.15
N ALA A 961 59.73 15.97 -16.26
CA ALA A 961 58.75 17.08 -16.28
C ALA A 961 57.38 16.70 -15.78
N SER A 962 56.80 17.52 -14.93
CA SER A 962 55.36 17.45 -14.56
C SER A 962 54.48 17.89 -15.71
N ALA A 963 53.25 17.39 -15.77
CA ALA A 963 52.31 17.78 -16.80
C ALA A 963 50.92 18.08 -16.28
N VAL A 964 50.23 19.00 -16.96
CA VAL A 964 48.79 19.26 -16.77
C VAL A 964 48.08 19.00 -18.10
N LEU A 965 47.27 17.97 -18.15
CA LEU A 965 46.44 17.64 -19.31
C LEU A 965 45.05 18.24 -19.11
N MET A 966 44.72 19.29 -19.84
CA MET A 966 43.45 20.00 -19.82
C MET A 966 42.46 19.42 -20.86
N ALA A 967 41.44 20.17 -21.23
CA ALA A 967 40.43 19.73 -22.21
C ALA A 967 41.05 19.33 -23.56
N GLY A 968 40.57 18.24 -24.14
CA GLY A 968 40.98 17.75 -25.44
C GLY A 968 40.21 16.53 -25.90
N ASP A 969 40.46 16.11 -27.15
CA ASP A 969 39.77 14.97 -27.74
C ASP A 969 40.47 13.64 -27.36
N ARG A 970 39.67 12.67 -26.96
CA ARG A 970 40.13 11.32 -26.60
C ARG A 970 40.77 10.56 -27.79
N SER A 971 40.42 10.92 -29.01
CA SER A 971 40.94 10.30 -30.24
C SER A 971 42.44 10.47 -30.44
N GLU A 972 43.11 11.43 -29.74
CA GLU A 972 44.54 11.59 -29.74
C GLU A 972 45.30 10.44 -29.00
N GLY A 973 44.52 9.55 -28.35
CA GLY A 973 45.08 8.37 -27.69
C GLY A 973 45.60 8.68 -26.28
N GLN A 974 46.39 7.77 -25.76
CA GLN A 974 47.04 7.87 -24.45
C GLN A 974 48.26 8.80 -24.53
N LEU A 975 48.17 10.01 -23.97
CA LEU A 975 49.26 10.99 -24.00
C LEU A 975 50.27 10.79 -22.83
N PHE A 976 49.75 10.37 -21.68
CA PHE A 976 50.57 9.98 -20.50
C PHE A 976 50.12 8.60 -19.99
N PRO A 977 50.93 7.87 -19.23
CA PRO A 977 50.55 6.55 -18.73
C PRO A 977 49.22 6.54 -18.03
N GLY A 978 48.22 5.85 -18.59
CA GLY A 978 46.87 5.76 -18.06
C GLY A 978 45.99 7.00 -18.24
N VAL A 979 46.47 8.07 -18.94
CA VAL A 979 45.74 9.34 -19.06
C VAL A 979 45.41 9.64 -20.53
N TYR A 980 44.13 9.88 -20.78
CA TYR A 980 43.55 10.31 -22.04
C TYR A 980 43.02 11.74 -21.92
N ALA A 981 43.11 12.50 -22.98
CA ALA A 981 42.43 13.79 -23.01
C ALA A 981 40.89 13.58 -22.99
N THR A 982 40.17 14.42 -22.25
CA THR A 982 38.74 14.45 -22.16
C THR A 982 38.23 15.91 -22.19
N GLN A 983 36.96 16.11 -22.52
CA GLN A 983 36.39 17.43 -22.42
C GLN A 983 36.32 17.84 -20.94
N GLN A 984 36.86 19.00 -20.61
CA GLN A 984 36.92 19.56 -19.27
C GLN A 984 36.51 21.02 -19.31
N PRO A 985 35.92 21.56 -18.23
CA PRO A 985 35.74 23.01 -18.05
C PRO A 985 37.07 23.78 -18.15
N ALA A 986 36.99 25.08 -18.44
CA ALA A 986 38.16 25.91 -18.48
C ALA A 986 38.92 25.93 -17.14
N GLY A 987 40.24 25.83 -17.20
CA GLY A 987 41.10 25.74 -16.02
C GLY A 987 41.15 24.38 -15.32
N ARG A 988 40.39 23.40 -15.79
CA ARG A 988 40.41 22.04 -15.24
C ARG A 988 41.33 21.13 -16.04
N GLY A 989 42.12 20.33 -15.32
CA GLY A 989 43.06 19.39 -15.96
C GLY A 989 43.55 18.33 -14.99
N VAL A 990 44.12 17.27 -15.56
CA VAL A 990 44.77 16.21 -14.79
C VAL A 990 46.22 16.58 -14.59
N LEU A 991 46.67 16.72 -13.34
CA LEU A 991 48.05 16.88 -12.97
C LEU A 991 48.74 15.51 -12.91
N ILE A 992 49.84 15.39 -13.63
CA ILE A 992 50.63 14.18 -13.78
C ILE A 992 52.04 14.47 -13.25
N ARG A 993 52.45 13.75 -12.21
CA ARG A 993 53.77 13.85 -11.59
C ARG A 993 54.44 12.48 -11.50
N ARG A 994 55.72 12.41 -11.72
CA ARG A 994 56.45 11.16 -11.60
C ARG A 994 56.40 10.63 -10.17
N GLY A 995 55.98 9.38 -9.99
CA GLY A 995 55.89 8.76 -8.66
C GLY A 995 54.66 9.11 -7.85
N TYR A 996 53.76 9.93 -8.35
CA TYR A 996 52.51 10.30 -7.69
C TYR A 996 51.30 9.83 -8.50
N ALA A 997 50.19 9.61 -7.81
CA ALA A 997 48.89 9.36 -8.47
C ALA A 997 48.41 10.60 -9.24
N ASN A 998 47.81 10.40 -10.40
CA ASN A 998 47.25 11.44 -11.21
C ASN A 998 46.08 12.11 -10.44
N ARG A 999 46.01 13.46 -10.42
CA ARG A 999 44.98 14.22 -9.70
C ARG A 999 44.24 15.16 -10.63
N LEU A 1000 42.96 15.19 -10.59
CA LEU A 1000 42.17 16.24 -11.23
C LEU A 1000 42.29 17.53 -10.41
N ILE A 1001 42.62 18.64 -11.07
CA ILE A 1001 42.83 19.95 -10.44
C ILE A 1001 42.00 21.02 -11.15
N GLN A 1002 41.58 22.04 -10.39
CA GLN A 1002 41.12 23.32 -10.94
C GLN A 1002 42.26 24.34 -10.77
N THR A 1003 42.79 24.86 -11.89
CA THR A 1003 43.80 25.88 -11.86
C THR A 1003 43.21 27.24 -11.48
N VAL A 1004 44.00 28.07 -10.86
CA VAL A 1004 43.55 29.42 -10.49
C VAL A 1004 43.36 30.29 -11.73
N TYR A 1005 42.35 31.16 -11.68
CA TYR A 1005 42.12 32.14 -12.72
C TYR A 1005 42.85 33.44 -12.41
N THR A 1006 43.86 33.79 -13.22
CA THR A 1006 44.58 35.06 -13.14
C THR A 1006 44.09 35.97 -14.26
N PRO A 1007 43.34 37.05 -13.94
CA PRO A 1007 42.87 38.00 -14.95
C PRO A 1007 44.07 38.55 -15.76
N GLY A 1008 43.89 38.70 -17.10
CA GLY A 1008 44.91 39.15 -18.01
C GLY A 1008 45.07 40.65 -18.02
#